data_162c1095418935ed3acbd0f6593177d8
#
_entry.id   162c1095418935ed3acbd0f6593177d8
#
_cell.length_a   1.000
_cell.length_b   1.000
_cell.length_c   1.000
_cell.angle_alpha   90.00
_cell.angle_beta   90.00
_cell.angle_gamma   90.00
#
_symmetry.space_group_name_H-M   'P 1'
#
loop_
_entity.id
_entity.type
_entity.pdbx_description
1 polymer ?
#
loop_
_entity_poly.entity_id
_entity_poly.type
_entity_poly.pdbx_seq_one_letter_code
_entity_poly.pdbx_strand_id
1 'polypeptide(L)'
;RQQHYYYDGLGQLRASVDELGQKTEYTYDLLGRILTISHADGTVIRKSYAPFTTGNLVTQIEVNGEVLGRRRFDSLHRQVEVTSRGRTYSSSYQGNSPSPREVTDPLGQTVKYHYEPQLGNALTQVEAGAIQQHFTYDPRTGAMTADRAVQQVTHGMEYTASGRLQQETFRFDDKGTARAATYTYSPMGRLTAYQDVTGKNCRVSFDKSGRPVAAYDPDVDVVLTYDAASRVRRWCVHDKRSGKTLTTTLDWDDFGRETARHIQTETDTLTLAHTYTVRDQVASCTTRSQSAGLLRQETYTYDPIRNWLTEYDCTGLELPRDAYGFSIAHQRFTYDRLGNILTCLTTLDDGRSDTATFIYNPSDPCQLLTVTHTHPDYPATIRLAYDAAGRLRQDEAGRALTYDALGRLVNVSAGDLSSSYTYDAGNRLALQQIGTDRTHELYYQGATRVTEILRESGAVTRLLRAQGETVAAIMDTGTHLLGTDGHGSVLVSQQGEDPETRYCYSPYGQQAEGKGNPAIPAYNGERRDPVGGAYHLGNGYRTYHPVLMRFNAPDSWSPFGAGGLNPYAYCLGDPINHIDPTGHLSLGSIFGIIGGAIGLVIGLAMAIPTGGASLAGDAAILAGIIADVTGIASAATEDSNPRVSAILGWVSLGLGALSLGTSVIGGLSRSMRRLGQQSGEFSEAFGSRFSSGGPRQMNL
;
A
#
# COMPACT_ATOMS: atom_id res chain seq x y z
N ARG A 1 -10.55 -17.18 21.59
CA ARG A 1 -10.02 -17.54 20.27
C ARG A 1 -8.95 -18.62 20.44
N GLN A 2 -8.97 -19.66 19.64
CA GLN A 2 -7.99 -20.73 19.65
C GLN A 2 -7.58 -21.05 18.21
N GLN A 3 -6.27 -21.17 17.99
CA GLN A 3 -5.67 -21.75 16.80
C GLN A 3 -4.89 -22.98 17.21
N HIS A 4 -4.90 -24.02 16.40
CA HIS A 4 -4.18 -25.25 16.66
C HIS A 4 -3.15 -25.49 15.57
N TYR A 5 -1.94 -25.84 15.99
CA TYR A 5 -0.82 -26.14 15.10
C TYR A 5 -0.33 -27.57 15.35
N TYR A 6 -0.21 -28.35 14.30
CA TYR A 6 0.22 -29.74 14.35
C TYR A 6 1.55 -29.88 13.61
N TYR A 7 2.52 -30.42 14.28
CA TYR A 7 3.87 -30.61 13.76
C TYR A 7 4.16 -32.07 13.51
N ASP A 8 5.06 -32.38 12.57
CA ASP A 8 5.60 -33.73 12.37
C ASP A 8 6.78 -34.01 13.30
N GLY A 9 7.37 -35.24 13.18
CA GLY A 9 8.52 -35.64 13.97
C GLY A 9 9.81 -34.86 13.70
N LEU A 10 9.88 -34.06 12.65
CA LEU A 10 10.98 -33.16 12.29
C LEU A 10 10.73 -31.73 12.74
N GLY A 11 9.61 -31.47 13.41
CA GLY A 11 9.22 -30.12 13.85
C GLY A 11 8.67 -29.24 12.73
N GLN A 12 8.30 -29.80 11.58
CA GLN A 12 7.69 -29.06 10.47
C GLN A 12 6.17 -28.95 10.67
N LEU A 13 5.58 -27.80 10.36
CA LEU A 13 4.15 -27.56 10.49
C LEU A 13 3.36 -28.42 9.51
N ARG A 14 2.73 -29.49 9.96
CA ARG A 14 1.94 -30.41 9.16
C ARG A 14 0.52 -29.88 8.87
N ALA A 15 -0.10 -29.26 9.85
CA ALA A 15 -1.42 -28.66 9.70
C ALA A 15 -1.63 -27.50 10.66
N SER A 16 -2.47 -26.55 10.26
CA SER A 16 -3.02 -25.52 11.14
C SER A 16 -4.54 -25.56 11.07
N VAL A 17 -5.20 -25.30 12.20
CA VAL A 17 -6.65 -25.12 12.29
C VAL A 17 -6.89 -23.74 12.88
N ASP A 18 -7.66 -22.93 12.18
CA ASP A 18 -7.94 -21.56 12.57
C ASP A 18 -9.11 -21.45 13.57
N GLU A 19 -9.50 -20.21 13.90
CA GLU A 19 -10.57 -19.90 14.88
C GLU A 19 -11.96 -20.37 14.44
N LEU A 20 -12.17 -20.61 13.13
CA LEU A 20 -13.41 -21.15 12.56
C LEU A 20 -13.36 -22.67 12.36
N GLY A 21 -12.26 -23.32 12.76
CA GLY A 21 -12.07 -24.75 12.57
C GLY A 21 -11.62 -25.14 11.15
N GLN A 22 -11.25 -24.15 10.29
CA GLN A 22 -10.78 -24.44 8.95
C GLN A 22 -9.36 -24.97 8.99
N LYS A 23 -9.15 -26.14 8.36
CA LYS A 23 -7.87 -26.83 8.35
C LYS A 23 -7.07 -26.49 7.10
N THR A 24 -5.80 -26.14 7.28
CA THR A 24 -4.80 -26.03 6.19
C THR A 24 -3.70 -27.08 6.44
N GLU A 25 -3.37 -27.88 5.43
CA GLU A 25 -2.36 -28.94 5.52
C GLU A 25 -1.15 -28.61 4.65
N TYR A 26 0.02 -29.04 5.12
CA TYR A 26 1.31 -28.78 4.47
C TYR A 26 2.07 -30.07 4.25
N THR A 27 2.74 -30.20 3.10
CA THR A 27 3.72 -31.25 2.84
C THR A 27 5.06 -30.64 2.45
N TYR A 28 6.14 -31.37 2.69
CA TYR A 28 7.50 -30.87 2.50
C TYR A 28 8.33 -31.84 1.68
N ASP A 29 9.37 -31.32 1.05
CA ASP A 29 10.44 -32.16 0.48
C ASP A 29 11.47 -32.55 1.55
N LEU A 30 12.46 -33.35 1.15
CA LEU A 30 13.53 -33.83 2.03
C LEU A 30 14.42 -32.68 2.60
N LEU A 31 14.34 -31.49 2.03
CA LEU A 31 15.09 -30.31 2.46
C LEU A 31 14.25 -29.36 3.33
N GLY A 32 13.02 -29.74 3.68
CA GLY A 32 12.11 -28.95 4.49
C GLY A 32 11.40 -27.81 3.74
N ARG A 33 11.40 -27.82 2.42
CA ARG A 33 10.69 -26.80 1.61
C ARG A 33 9.25 -27.27 1.36
N ILE A 34 8.28 -26.33 1.42
CA ILE A 34 6.85 -26.63 1.25
C ILE A 34 6.56 -27.09 -0.18
N LEU A 35 6.12 -28.35 -0.34
CA LEU A 35 5.66 -28.89 -1.63
C LEU A 35 4.20 -28.59 -1.91
N THR A 36 3.32 -28.77 -0.90
CA THR A 36 1.90 -28.50 -1.09
C THR A 36 1.32 -27.74 0.09
N ILE A 37 0.32 -26.90 -0.21
CA ILE A 37 -0.57 -26.28 0.76
C ILE A 37 -1.97 -26.66 0.34
N SER A 38 -2.70 -27.39 1.20
CA SER A 38 -4.06 -27.86 0.94
C SER A 38 -5.03 -27.17 1.88
N HIS A 39 -5.99 -26.43 1.32
CA HIS A 39 -7.01 -25.72 2.06
C HIS A 39 -8.28 -26.56 2.24
N ALA A 40 -9.14 -26.19 3.19
CA ALA A 40 -10.38 -26.90 3.51
C ALA A 40 -11.40 -26.91 2.35
N ASP A 41 -11.32 -25.95 1.41
CA ASP A 41 -12.15 -25.89 0.18
C ASP A 41 -11.69 -26.86 -0.92
N GLY A 42 -10.70 -27.69 -0.66
CA GLY A 42 -10.10 -28.61 -1.63
C GLY A 42 -9.12 -27.94 -2.60
N THR A 43 -8.76 -26.68 -2.38
CA THR A 43 -7.71 -26.03 -3.19
C THR A 43 -6.34 -26.52 -2.74
N VAL A 44 -5.54 -26.99 -3.70
CA VAL A 44 -4.18 -27.46 -3.47
C VAL A 44 -3.21 -26.57 -4.26
N ILE A 45 -2.35 -25.87 -3.55
CA ILE A 45 -1.24 -25.11 -4.12
C ILE A 45 -0.01 -26.00 -4.09
N ARG A 46 0.59 -26.25 -5.25
CA ARG A 46 1.83 -27.06 -5.39
C ARG A 46 2.99 -26.16 -5.80
N LYS A 47 4.14 -26.36 -5.14
CA LYS A 47 5.39 -25.67 -5.48
C LYS A 47 6.44 -26.66 -5.94
N SER A 48 7.21 -26.30 -6.98
CA SER A 48 8.41 -27.00 -7.41
C SER A 48 9.62 -26.11 -7.20
N TYR A 49 10.79 -26.70 -7.00
CA TYR A 49 12.01 -25.98 -6.66
C TYR A 49 13.15 -26.32 -7.63
N ALA A 50 14.12 -25.41 -7.73
CA ALA A 50 15.33 -25.64 -8.50
C ALA A 50 16.12 -26.83 -7.90
N PRO A 51 16.52 -27.83 -8.75
CA PRO A 51 17.11 -29.09 -8.26
C PRO A 51 18.57 -28.93 -7.83
N PHE A 52 19.25 -27.83 -8.21
CA PHE A 52 20.67 -27.65 -7.98
C PHE A 52 20.98 -26.88 -6.68
N THR A 53 19.98 -26.62 -5.83
CA THR A 53 20.15 -25.85 -4.60
C THR A 53 19.23 -26.34 -3.49
N THR A 54 19.69 -26.21 -2.25
CA THR A 54 18.88 -26.39 -1.02
C THR A 54 18.04 -25.14 -0.69
N GLY A 55 18.29 -24.02 -1.39
CA GLY A 55 17.59 -22.76 -1.20
C GLY A 55 16.14 -22.80 -1.67
N ASN A 56 15.35 -21.82 -1.22
CA ASN A 56 13.91 -21.72 -1.53
C ASN A 56 13.65 -21.07 -2.90
N LEU A 57 14.30 -21.60 -3.97
CA LEU A 57 14.12 -21.15 -5.34
C LEU A 57 12.91 -21.86 -5.98
N VAL A 58 11.72 -21.28 -5.85
CA VAL A 58 10.49 -21.81 -6.44
C VAL A 58 10.53 -21.64 -7.96
N THR A 59 10.48 -22.74 -8.71
CA THR A 59 10.49 -22.77 -10.17
C THR A 59 9.10 -22.86 -10.79
N GLN A 60 8.11 -23.38 -10.05
CA GLN A 60 6.72 -23.47 -10.52
C GLN A 60 5.74 -23.32 -9.35
N ILE A 61 4.64 -22.63 -9.62
CA ILE A 61 3.44 -22.62 -8.77
C ILE A 61 2.27 -23.13 -9.59
N GLU A 62 1.54 -24.07 -9.00
CA GLU A 62 0.38 -24.73 -9.59
C GLU A 62 -0.77 -24.70 -8.58
N VAL A 63 -1.99 -24.50 -9.04
CA VAL A 63 -3.23 -24.58 -8.24
C VAL A 63 -4.14 -25.60 -8.89
N ASN A 64 -4.43 -26.70 -8.17
CA ASN A 64 -5.29 -27.79 -8.65
C ASN A 64 -4.90 -28.35 -10.04
N GLY A 65 -3.61 -28.47 -10.34
CA GLY A 65 -3.10 -28.95 -11.60
C GLY A 65 -2.90 -27.87 -12.69
N GLU A 66 -3.38 -26.65 -12.44
CA GLU A 66 -3.21 -25.53 -13.35
C GLU A 66 -1.94 -24.73 -13.00
N VAL A 67 -1.01 -24.61 -13.93
CA VAL A 67 0.25 -23.87 -13.73
C VAL A 67 -0.01 -22.38 -13.83
N LEU A 68 0.20 -21.66 -12.72
CA LEU A 68 0.07 -20.20 -12.66
C LEU A 68 1.32 -19.47 -13.12
N GLY A 69 2.49 -20.05 -12.83
CA GLY A 69 3.74 -19.44 -13.21
C GLY A 69 4.92 -20.39 -13.18
N ARG A 70 5.95 -20.05 -13.97
CA ARG A 70 7.24 -20.72 -14.02
C ARG A 70 8.36 -19.72 -13.89
N ARG A 71 9.46 -20.13 -13.24
CA ARG A 71 10.72 -19.39 -13.18
C ARG A 71 11.88 -20.28 -13.58
N ARG A 72 12.87 -19.66 -14.17
CA ARG A 72 14.15 -20.27 -14.45
C ARG A 72 15.27 -19.46 -13.81
N PHE A 73 16.21 -20.15 -13.20
CA PHE A 73 17.36 -19.55 -12.52
C PHE A 73 18.65 -20.03 -13.18
N ASP A 74 19.68 -19.20 -13.14
CA ASP A 74 21.04 -19.58 -13.53
C ASP A 74 21.79 -20.23 -12.35
N SER A 75 23.05 -20.63 -12.60
CA SER A 75 23.92 -21.27 -11.59
C SER A 75 24.30 -20.34 -10.42
N LEU A 76 24.12 -19.03 -10.56
CA LEU A 76 24.32 -18.03 -9.49
C LEU A 76 23.00 -17.71 -8.75
N HIS A 77 21.96 -18.52 -8.95
CA HIS A 77 20.64 -18.36 -8.33
C HIS A 77 19.87 -17.11 -8.78
N ARG A 78 20.27 -16.45 -9.89
CA ARG A 78 19.59 -15.27 -10.43
C ARG A 78 18.45 -15.69 -11.34
N GLN A 79 17.32 -14.99 -11.27
CA GLN A 79 16.15 -15.27 -12.11
C GLN A 79 16.41 -14.78 -13.53
N VAL A 80 16.55 -15.71 -14.48
CA VAL A 80 16.76 -15.39 -15.91
C VAL A 80 15.46 -15.35 -16.70
N GLU A 81 14.40 -15.95 -16.18
CA GLU A 81 13.09 -15.96 -16.84
C GLU A 81 11.98 -16.15 -15.82
N VAL A 82 10.88 -15.44 -16.03
CA VAL A 82 9.61 -15.68 -15.33
C VAL A 82 8.48 -15.63 -16.33
N THR A 83 7.66 -16.68 -16.32
CA THR A 83 6.43 -16.75 -17.11
C THR A 83 5.24 -16.84 -16.16
N SER A 84 4.29 -15.93 -16.30
CA SER A 84 3.03 -15.93 -15.56
C SER A 84 1.89 -15.87 -16.56
N ARG A 85 1.08 -16.93 -16.66
CA ARG A 85 -0.09 -16.95 -17.55
C ARG A 85 0.24 -16.57 -19.00
N GLY A 86 1.32 -17.13 -19.58
CA GLY A 86 1.75 -16.85 -20.95
C GLY A 86 2.54 -15.57 -21.14
N ARG A 87 2.63 -14.71 -20.13
CA ARG A 87 3.47 -13.49 -20.14
C ARG A 87 4.88 -13.85 -19.68
N THR A 88 5.85 -13.75 -20.56
CA THR A 88 7.25 -14.09 -20.26
C THR A 88 8.11 -12.83 -20.18
N TYR A 89 8.80 -12.68 -19.07
CA TYR A 89 9.88 -11.72 -18.89
C TYR A 89 11.21 -12.47 -18.86
N SER A 90 12.20 -11.95 -19.56
CA SER A 90 13.56 -12.50 -19.54
C SER A 90 14.55 -11.47 -19.03
N SER A 91 15.55 -11.94 -18.28
CA SER A 91 16.58 -11.10 -17.68
C SER A 91 17.97 -11.59 -18.08
N SER A 92 18.86 -10.67 -18.46
CA SER A 92 20.28 -10.92 -18.69
C SER A 92 21.13 -10.21 -17.64
N TYR A 93 22.29 -10.81 -17.32
CA TYR A 93 23.18 -10.33 -16.27
C TYR A 93 24.61 -10.18 -16.80
N GLN A 94 25.37 -9.25 -16.21
CA GLN A 94 26.77 -9.07 -16.54
C GLN A 94 27.66 -9.69 -15.44
N GLY A 95 28.48 -10.67 -15.82
CA GLY A 95 29.38 -11.33 -14.88
C GLY A 95 28.65 -11.94 -13.68
N ASN A 96 29.14 -11.64 -12.49
CA ASN A 96 28.55 -12.08 -11.22
C ASN A 96 27.62 -11.04 -10.56
N SER A 97 27.23 -9.97 -11.27
CA SER A 97 26.29 -8.97 -10.75
C SER A 97 24.97 -9.64 -10.33
N PRO A 98 24.44 -9.35 -9.14
CA PRO A 98 23.13 -9.84 -8.72
C PRO A 98 21.98 -9.12 -9.42
N SER A 99 22.22 -7.93 -9.98
CA SER A 99 21.22 -7.09 -10.64
C SER A 99 21.23 -7.33 -12.15
N PRO A 100 20.06 -7.40 -12.80
CA PRO A 100 19.97 -7.62 -14.23
C PRO A 100 20.49 -6.40 -15.01
N ARG A 101 21.23 -6.66 -16.09
CA ARG A 101 21.63 -5.63 -17.05
C ARG A 101 20.50 -5.27 -18.01
N GLU A 102 19.71 -6.25 -18.39
CA GLU A 102 18.60 -6.07 -19.32
C GLU A 102 17.42 -6.92 -18.87
N VAL A 103 16.21 -6.37 -19.04
CA VAL A 103 14.95 -7.09 -18.87
C VAL A 103 14.09 -6.85 -20.09
N THR A 104 13.63 -7.94 -20.71
CA THR A 104 12.72 -7.89 -21.85
C THR A 104 11.33 -8.31 -21.42
N ASP A 105 10.33 -7.51 -21.73
CA ASP A 105 8.92 -7.72 -21.42
C ASP A 105 8.22 -8.63 -22.45
N PRO A 106 6.95 -9.04 -22.23
CA PRO A 106 6.17 -9.84 -23.16
C PRO A 106 5.88 -9.19 -24.52
N LEU A 107 6.07 -7.87 -24.64
CA LEU A 107 5.94 -7.12 -25.90
C LEU A 107 7.26 -7.06 -26.68
N GLY A 108 8.35 -7.67 -26.15
CA GLY A 108 9.67 -7.59 -26.72
C GLY A 108 10.40 -6.28 -26.46
N GLN A 109 9.86 -5.43 -25.59
CA GLN A 109 10.52 -4.19 -25.19
C GLN A 109 11.61 -4.50 -24.18
N THR A 110 12.81 -3.94 -24.38
CA THR A 110 13.95 -4.18 -23.51
C THR A 110 14.27 -2.93 -22.71
N VAL A 111 14.33 -3.10 -21.39
CA VAL A 111 14.84 -2.11 -20.44
C VAL A 111 16.29 -2.44 -20.11
N LYS A 112 17.20 -1.47 -20.25
CA LYS A 112 18.62 -1.61 -19.91
C LYS A 112 18.95 -0.84 -18.65
N TYR A 113 19.77 -1.46 -17.82
CA TYR A 113 20.22 -0.92 -16.55
C TYR A 113 21.73 -0.79 -16.52
N HIS A 114 22.21 0.35 -16.06
CA HIS A 114 23.63 0.62 -15.87
C HIS A 114 23.92 0.84 -14.40
N TYR A 115 24.99 0.24 -13.92
CA TYR A 115 25.35 0.28 -12.50
C TYR A 115 26.79 0.75 -12.33
N GLU A 116 27.07 1.40 -11.19
CA GLU A 116 28.42 1.79 -10.76
C GLU A 116 28.95 0.77 -9.74
N PRO A 117 29.87 -0.13 -10.13
CA PRO A 117 30.37 -1.18 -9.23
C PRO A 117 31.09 -0.65 -8.01
N GLN A 118 31.75 0.52 -8.12
CA GLN A 118 32.50 1.14 -7.02
C GLN A 118 31.58 1.67 -5.92
N LEU A 119 30.30 1.93 -6.25
CA LEU A 119 29.26 2.33 -5.30
C LEU A 119 28.33 1.16 -4.93
N GLY A 120 28.83 -0.07 -4.89
CA GLY A 120 28.05 -1.25 -4.52
C GLY A 120 27.00 -1.64 -5.54
N ASN A 121 27.22 -1.40 -6.83
CA ASN A 121 26.29 -1.55 -7.94
C ASN A 121 25.08 -0.60 -7.83
N ALA A 122 25.30 0.65 -7.42
CA ALA A 122 24.25 1.67 -7.49
C ALA A 122 23.76 1.86 -8.93
N LEU A 123 22.46 1.95 -9.12
CA LEU A 123 21.83 2.17 -10.44
C LEU A 123 22.13 3.59 -10.92
N THR A 124 22.83 3.75 -12.06
CA THR A 124 23.19 5.08 -12.60
C THR A 124 22.35 5.50 -13.78
N GLN A 125 21.80 4.53 -14.54
CA GLN A 125 20.97 4.85 -15.70
C GLN A 125 19.96 3.73 -16.00
N VAL A 126 18.77 4.12 -16.46
CA VAL A 126 17.76 3.23 -17.05
C VAL A 126 17.45 3.73 -18.46
N GLU A 127 17.45 2.82 -19.44
CA GLU A 127 17.06 3.09 -20.82
C GLU A 127 15.93 2.16 -21.24
N ALA A 128 14.82 2.73 -21.74
CA ALA A 128 13.67 1.96 -22.20
C ALA A 128 13.00 2.69 -23.38
N GLY A 129 13.33 2.31 -24.62
CA GLY A 129 12.88 3.02 -25.81
C GLY A 129 13.34 4.48 -25.81
N ALA A 130 12.40 5.42 -25.79
CA ALA A 130 12.69 6.86 -25.69
C ALA A 130 12.93 7.36 -24.26
N ILE A 131 12.69 6.52 -23.25
CA ILE A 131 12.84 6.86 -21.84
C ILE A 131 14.29 6.73 -21.44
N GLN A 132 14.82 7.77 -20.81
CA GLN A 132 16.13 7.78 -20.18
C GLN A 132 16.01 8.37 -18.78
N GLN A 133 16.49 7.61 -17.79
CA GLN A 133 16.56 8.04 -16.40
C GLN A 133 18.02 7.98 -15.95
N HIS A 134 18.48 9.02 -15.26
CA HIS A 134 19.84 9.12 -14.75
C HIS A 134 19.81 9.33 -13.23
N PHE A 135 20.74 8.70 -12.53
CA PHE A 135 20.90 8.80 -11.08
C PHE A 135 22.35 9.18 -10.77
N THR A 136 22.52 10.18 -9.92
CA THR A 136 23.81 10.72 -9.52
C THR A 136 24.00 10.51 -8.02
N TYR A 137 25.21 10.16 -7.62
CA TYR A 137 25.54 9.84 -6.24
C TYR A 137 26.76 10.63 -5.77
N ASP A 138 26.82 10.97 -4.49
CA ASP A 138 28.04 11.44 -3.84
C ASP A 138 29.04 10.27 -3.73
N PRO A 139 30.22 10.35 -4.34
CA PRO A 139 31.18 9.23 -4.37
C PRO A 139 31.79 8.88 -3.02
N ARG A 140 31.66 9.77 -2.00
CA ARG A 140 32.21 9.54 -0.65
C ARG A 140 31.20 8.86 0.26
N THR A 141 29.92 9.20 0.13
CA THR A 141 28.86 8.71 1.02
C THR A 141 27.99 7.65 0.36
N GLY A 142 27.95 7.58 -0.98
CA GLY A 142 27.03 6.74 -1.74
C GLY A 142 25.59 7.29 -1.75
N ALA A 143 25.33 8.45 -1.15
CA ALA A 143 23.99 9.04 -1.14
C ALA A 143 23.61 9.56 -2.54
N MET A 144 22.37 9.31 -2.98
CA MET A 144 21.87 9.82 -4.25
C MET A 144 21.66 11.33 -4.15
N THR A 145 22.34 12.09 -5.02
CA THR A 145 22.28 13.56 -5.03
C THR A 145 21.35 14.13 -6.08
N ALA A 146 21.05 13.37 -7.12
CA ALA A 146 20.04 13.75 -8.10
C ALA A 146 19.49 12.53 -8.83
N ASP A 147 18.25 12.62 -9.26
CA ASP A 147 17.67 11.81 -10.30
C ASP A 147 17.02 12.68 -11.39
N ARG A 148 17.02 12.19 -12.61
CA ARG A 148 16.50 12.92 -13.77
C ARG A 148 15.84 11.98 -14.77
N ALA A 149 14.55 12.19 -15.03
CA ALA A 149 13.89 11.70 -16.23
C ALA A 149 14.14 12.74 -17.34
N VAL A 150 14.88 12.35 -18.39
CA VAL A 150 15.34 13.29 -19.43
C VAL A 150 14.15 13.98 -20.09
N GLN A 151 14.25 15.32 -20.20
CA GLN A 151 13.22 16.22 -20.75
C GLN A 151 11.89 16.28 -19.98
N GLN A 152 11.82 15.71 -18.79
CA GLN A 152 10.57 15.68 -18.03
C GLN A 152 10.73 16.25 -16.61
N VAL A 153 11.46 15.54 -15.74
CA VAL A 153 11.58 15.91 -14.32
C VAL A 153 13.01 15.75 -13.85
N THR A 154 13.51 16.74 -13.13
CA THR A 154 14.77 16.67 -12.41
C THR A 154 14.49 16.82 -10.91
N HIS A 155 15.02 15.94 -10.11
CA HIS A 155 14.94 15.96 -8.66
C HIS A 155 16.35 15.95 -8.06
N GLY A 156 16.68 16.98 -7.29
CA GLY A 156 17.97 17.13 -6.60
C GLY A 156 17.80 16.89 -5.10
N MET A 157 18.81 16.32 -4.45
CA MET A 157 18.81 16.00 -3.03
C MET A 157 20.10 16.45 -2.36
N GLU A 158 19.95 17.15 -1.22
CA GLU A 158 21.05 17.57 -0.37
C GLU A 158 20.90 16.96 1.02
N TYR A 159 22.02 16.62 1.63
CA TYR A 159 22.03 15.91 2.90
C TYR A 159 22.80 16.69 3.98
N THR A 160 22.36 16.53 5.22
CA THR A 160 23.12 17.00 6.40
C THR A 160 24.44 16.22 6.51
N ALA A 161 25.36 16.73 7.34
CA ALA A 161 26.60 16.01 7.65
C ALA A 161 26.37 14.63 8.29
N SER A 162 25.19 14.39 8.87
CA SER A 162 24.79 13.09 9.45
C SER A 162 24.07 12.18 8.43
N GLY A 163 24.03 12.55 7.14
CA GLY A 163 23.43 11.74 6.06
C GLY A 163 21.90 11.79 5.96
N ARG A 164 21.24 12.74 6.66
CA ARG A 164 19.79 12.91 6.54
C ARG A 164 19.45 13.89 5.42
N LEU A 165 18.37 13.63 4.71
CA LEU A 165 17.87 14.52 3.66
C LEU A 165 17.56 15.91 4.23
N GLN A 166 18.24 16.94 3.73
CA GLN A 166 18.08 18.32 4.18
C GLN A 166 17.23 19.15 3.23
N GLN A 167 17.39 18.92 1.93
CA GLN A 167 16.65 19.63 0.90
C GLN A 167 16.38 18.73 -0.30
N GLU A 168 15.19 18.88 -0.86
CA GLU A 168 14.82 18.36 -2.17
C GLU A 168 14.51 19.53 -3.11
N THR A 169 14.94 19.42 -4.36
CA THR A 169 14.68 20.43 -5.39
C THR A 169 14.03 19.75 -6.58
N PHE A 170 12.86 20.24 -6.98
CA PHE A 170 12.08 19.72 -8.10
C PHE A 170 12.07 20.71 -9.23
N ARG A 171 12.29 20.22 -10.46
CA ARG A 171 12.12 21.00 -11.68
C ARG A 171 11.38 20.14 -12.70
N PHE A 172 10.24 20.63 -13.14
CA PHE A 172 9.45 20.01 -14.20
C PHE A 172 9.80 20.69 -15.52
N ASP A 173 10.25 19.88 -16.50
CA ASP A 173 10.84 20.31 -17.78
C ASP A 173 12.10 21.20 -17.65
N ASP A 174 12.81 21.41 -18.76
CA ASP A 174 14.08 22.16 -18.76
C ASP A 174 13.88 23.68 -18.57
N LYS A 175 12.65 24.17 -18.66
CA LYS A 175 12.29 25.60 -18.57
C LYS A 175 11.50 25.94 -17.30
N GLY A 176 11.07 24.93 -16.54
CA GLY A 176 10.28 25.10 -15.33
C GLY A 176 11.04 25.78 -14.20
N THR A 177 10.33 26.53 -13.35
CA THR A 177 10.89 27.08 -12.12
C THR A 177 11.22 25.95 -11.14
N ALA A 178 12.46 25.95 -10.64
CA ALA A 178 12.84 25.00 -9.59
C ALA A 178 12.11 25.35 -8.28
N ARG A 179 11.53 24.35 -7.61
CA ARG A 179 10.90 24.48 -6.30
C ARG A 179 11.63 23.59 -5.32
N ALA A 180 11.78 24.06 -4.08
CA ALA A 180 12.51 23.33 -3.04
C ALA A 180 11.63 23.04 -1.83
N ALA A 181 11.84 21.86 -1.26
CA ALA A 181 11.34 21.47 0.06
C ALA A 181 12.52 21.26 1.01
N THR A 182 12.39 21.65 2.28
CA THR A 182 13.48 21.52 3.26
C THR A 182 13.04 20.80 4.52
N TYR A 183 14.01 20.12 5.14
CA TYR A 183 13.82 19.26 6.31
C TYR A 183 14.74 19.71 7.44
N THR A 184 14.19 19.88 8.64
CA THR A 184 14.96 20.23 9.83
C THR A 184 14.82 19.13 10.87
N TYR A 185 15.95 18.74 11.47
CA TYR A 185 16.00 17.64 12.43
C TYR A 185 16.47 18.10 13.81
N SER A 186 15.98 17.43 14.84
CA SER A 186 16.55 17.54 16.19
C SER A 186 17.96 16.91 16.24
N PRO A 187 18.76 17.20 17.29
CA PRO A 187 20.04 16.52 17.48
C PRO A 187 19.93 14.98 17.52
N MET A 188 18.79 14.45 17.99
CA MET A 188 18.49 13.02 18.02
C MET A 188 18.01 12.47 16.66
N GLY A 189 17.89 13.32 15.65
CA GLY A 189 17.55 12.95 14.28
C GLY A 189 16.06 12.82 13.97
N ARG A 190 15.18 13.30 14.85
CA ARG A 190 13.75 13.40 14.57
C ARG A 190 13.48 14.61 13.70
N LEU A 191 12.58 14.46 12.71
CA LEU A 191 12.13 15.58 11.88
C LEU A 191 11.31 16.55 12.74
N THR A 192 11.77 17.79 12.87
CA THR A 192 11.14 18.84 13.68
C THR A 192 10.45 19.92 12.84
N ALA A 193 10.86 20.06 11.58
CA ALA A 193 10.17 20.95 10.65
C ALA A 193 10.32 20.47 9.20
N TYR A 194 9.29 20.74 8.42
CA TYR A 194 9.23 20.53 6.98
C TYR A 194 8.70 21.80 6.31
N GLN A 195 9.49 22.38 5.42
CA GLN A 195 9.05 23.45 4.54
C GLN A 195 8.72 22.85 3.18
N ASP A 196 7.49 23.04 2.72
CA ASP A 196 7.03 22.53 1.44
C ASP A 196 7.52 23.39 0.26
N VAL A 197 7.24 22.93 -0.94
CA VAL A 197 7.62 23.58 -2.21
C VAL A 197 6.98 24.96 -2.43
N THR A 198 6.02 25.36 -1.61
CA THR A 198 5.40 26.70 -1.61
C THR A 198 6.04 27.64 -0.60
N GLY A 199 7.01 27.16 0.18
CA GLY A 199 7.70 27.91 1.23
C GLY A 199 6.97 27.91 2.58
N LYS A 200 5.87 27.18 2.73
CA LYS A 200 5.14 27.03 3.99
C LYS A 200 5.84 26.03 4.90
N ASN A 201 6.06 26.41 6.15
CA ASN A 201 6.85 25.64 7.12
C ASN A 201 5.95 25.05 8.21
N CYS A 202 5.81 23.73 8.23
CA CYS A 202 5.13 22.98 9.28
C CYS A 202 6.15 22.51 10.32
N ARG A 203 5.91 22.79 11.63
CA ARG A 203 6.76 22.39 12.75
C ARG A 203 6.08 21.32 13.56
N VAL A 204 6.83 20.33 14.02
CA VAL A 204 6.34 19.23 14.84
C VAL A 204 6.93 19.32 16.25
N SER A 205 6.08 19.24 17.26
CA SER A 205 6.49 19.12 18.67
C SER A 205 6.25 17.70 19.19
N PHE A 206 7.09 17.32 20.15
CA PHE A 206 7.12 15.98 20.73
C PHE A 206 7.00 16.04 22.25
N ASP A 207 6.39 15.02 22.85
CA ASP A 207 6.39 14.83 24.29
C ASP A 207 7.73 14.26 24.80
N LYS A 208 7.81 14.04 26.12
CA LYS A 208 9.00 13.51 26.78
C LYS A 208 9.34 12.07 26.31
N SER A 209 8.34 11.31 25.89
CA SER A 209 8.51 9.95 25.32
C SER A 209 8.87 9.97 23.82
N GLY A 210 8.92 11.18 23.22
CA GLY A 210 9.25 11.37 21.83
C GLY A 210 8.10 11.10 20.85
N ARG A 211 6.85 11.06 21.34
CA ARG A 211 5.66 10.97 20.49
C ARG A 211 5.27 12.36 20.00
N PRO A 212 4.86 12.51 18.73
CA PRO A 212 4.39 13.80 18.21
C PRO A 212 3.10 14.22 18.91
N VAL A 213 3.06 15.42 19.45
CA VAL A 213 1.89 15.96 20.18
C VAL A 213 1.24 17.14 19.46
N ALA A 214 1.95 17.80 18.56
CA ALA A 214 1.35 18.83 17.73
C ALA A 214 2.14 19.04 16.44
N ALA A 215 1.42 19.49 15.40
CA ALA A 215 1.98 20.06 14.18
C ALA A 215 1.44 21.48 14.00
N TYR A 216 2.33 22.43 13.78
CA TYR A 216 2.03 23.84 13.59
C TYR A 216 2.36 24.24 12.17
N ASP A 217 1.37 24.29 11.32
CA ASP A 217 1.45 24.82 9.97
C ASP A 217 1.05 26.31 9.98
N PRO A 218 1.49 27.15 9.03
CA PRO A 218 1.03 28.53 8.95
C PRO A 218 -0.48 28.72 8.90
N ASP A 219 -1.20 27.80 8.28
CA ASP A 219 -2.63 27.88 8.02
C ASP A 219 -3.47 27.01 8.98
N VAL A 220 -2.89 25.89 9.48
CA VAL A 220 -3.61 24.88 10.27
C VAL A 220 -2.76 24.38 11.44
N ASP A 221 -3.35 24.24 12.62
CA ASP A 221 -2.71 23.53 13.74
C ASP A 221 -3.37 22.17 13.98
N VAL A 222 -2.55 21.17 14.29
CA VAL A 222 -3.00 19.83 14.70
C VAL A 222 -2.45 19.51 16.08
N VAL A 223 -3.32 19.09 17.01
CA VAL A 223 -2.92 18.66 18.35
C VAL A 223 -3.39 17.25 18.61
N LEU A 224 -2.48 16.39 19.11
CA LEU A 224 -2.73 14.97 19.35
C LEU A 224 -2.65 14.66 20.85
N THR A 225 -3.48 13.70 21.28
CA THR A 225 -3.42 13.09 22.61
C THR A 225 -3.40 11.57 22.51
N TYR A 226 -2.81 10.94 23.53
CA TYR A 226 -2.59 9.50 23.59
C TYR A 226 -3.29 8.91 24.81
N ASP A 227 -3.67 7.64 24.71
CA ASP A 227 -4.11 6.84 25.85
C ASP A 227 -2.91 6.30 26.67
N ALA A 228 -3.21 5.56 27.74
CA ALA A 228 -2.21 4.96 28.61
C ALA A 228 -1.36 3.88 27.90
N ALA A 229 -1.89 3.27 26.83
CA ALA A 229 -1.18 2.29 25.99
C ALA A 229 -0.37 2.96 24.86
N SER A 230 -0.23 4.30 24.89
CA SER A 230 0.45 5.09 23.85
C SER A 230 -0.20 5.06 22.47
N ARG A 231 -1.47 4.64 22.37
CA ARG A 231 -2.25 4.73 21.13
C ARG A 231 -2.82 6.14 21.03
N VAL A 232 -2.94 6.66 19.82
CA VAL A 232 -3.62 7.94 19.61
C VAL A 232 -5.09 7.80 20.01
N ARG A 233 -5.55 8.70 20.88
CA ARG A 233 -6.93 8.76 21.32
C ARG A 233 -7.70 9.88 20.64
N ARG A 234 -7.03 11.00 20.36
CA ARG A 234 -7.71 12.17 19.80
C ARG A 234 -6.73 13.03 19.04
N TRP A 235 -7.19 13.61 17.94
CA TRP A 235 -6.55 14.78 17.33
C TRP A 235 -7.58 15.86 17.04
N CYS A 236 -7.13 17.12 17.17
CA CYS A 236 -7.91 18.30 16.88
C CYS A 236 -7.19 19.09 15.80
N VAL A 237 -7.88 19.43 14.75
CA VAL A 237 -7.40 20.19 13.60
C VAL A 237 -8.06 21.55 13.64
N HIS A 238 -7.28 22.63 13.71
CA HIS A 238 -7.77 23.98 13.81
C HIS A 238 -7.36 24.79 12.59
N ASP A 239 -8.32 25.28 11.81
CA ASP A 239 -8.10 26.23 10.72
C ASP A 239 -7.97 27.65 11.29
N LYS A 240 -6.78 28.23 11.17
CA LYS A 240 -6.47 29.58 11.69
C LYS A 240 -7.20 30.70 10.96
N ARG A 241 -7.58 30.47 9.69
CA ARG A 241 -8.23 31.46 8.87
C ARG A 241 -9.71 31.62 9.21
N SER A 242 -10.42 30.51 9.34
CA SER A 242 -11.85 30.50 9.69
C SER A 242 -12.10 30.41 11.19
N GLY A 243 -11.09 30.02 11.99
CA GLY A 243 -11.25 29.71 13.41
C GLY A 243 -11.96 28.40 13.70
N LYS A 244 -12.33 27.62 12.66
CA LYS A 244 -13.06 26.37 12.79
C LYS A 244 -12.17 25.20 13.22
N THR A 245 -12.78 24.22 13.85
CA THR A 245 -12.11 23.01 14.31
C THR A 245 -12.83 21.75 13.87
N LEU A 246 -12.04 20.72 13.56
CA LEU A 246 -12.51 19.35 13.43
C LEU A 246 -11.76 18.48 14.42
N THR A 247 -12.49 17.71 15.22
CA THR A 247 -11.89 16.80 16.21
C THR A 247 -12.25 15.37 15.90
N THR A 248 -11.25 14.50 15.82
CA THR A 248 -11.46 13.05 15.76
C THR A 248 -11.03 12.41 17.07
N THR A 249 -11.91 11.58 17.66
CA THR A 249 -11.64 10.81 18.88
C THR A 249 -11.84 9.33 18.59
N LEU A 250 -10.93 8.49 19.10
CA LEU A 250 -10.93 7.04 18.89
C LEU A 250 -11.15 6.32 20.20
N ASP A 251 -12.00 5.30 20.16
CA ASP A 251 -12.18 4.32 21.23
C ASP A 251 -11.60 2.97 20.77
N TRP A 252 -10.91 2.31 21.69
CA TRP A 252 -10.18 1.08 21.44
C TRP A 252 -10.64 -0.03 22.38
N ASP A 253 -10.71 -1.26 21.90
CA ASP A 253 -10.89 -2.42 22.78
C ASP A 253 -9.56 -2.92 23.36
N ASP A 254 -9.65 -3.95 24.21
CA ASP A 254 -8.49 -4.59 24.86
C ASP A 254 -7.56 -5.30 23.87
N PHE A 255 -8.02 -5.58 22.65
CA PHE A 255 -7.20 -6.17 21.57
C PHE A 255 -6.51 -5.11 20.70
N GLY A 256 -6.74 -3.83 20.97
CA GLY A 256 -6.18 -2.72 20.21
C GLY A 256 -6.92 -2.42 18.90
N ARG A 257 -8.17 -2.88 18.74
CA ARG A 257 -9.00 -2.58 17.58
C ARG A 257 -9.83 -1.33 17.83
N GLU A 258 -10.04 -0.51 16.82
CA GLU A 258 -10.87 0.68 16.87
C GLU A 258 -12.35 0.27 16.97
N THR A 259 -12.98 0.53 18.11
CA THR A 259 -14.40 0.21 18.33
C THR A 259 -15.33 1.36 17.97
N ALA A 260 -14.85 2.59 18.09
CA ALA A 260 -15.58 3.76 17.62
C ALA A 260 -14.65 4.88 17.19
N ARG A 261 -15.11 5.66 16.23
CA ARG A 261 -14.50 6.90 15.74
C ARG A 261 -15.54 7.99 15.77
N HIS A 262 -15.24 9.07 16.47
CA HIS A 262 -16.10 10.24 16.59
C HIS A 262 -15.44 11.40 15.84
N ILE A 263 -16.07 11.85 14.76
CA ILE A 263 -15.62 13.00 13.96
C ILE A 263 -16.55 14.16 14.29
N GLN A 264 -16.08 15.09 15.07
CA GLN A 264 -16.82 16.26 15.51
C GLN A 264 -16.44 17.46 14.65
N THR A 265 -17.40 18.00 13.93
CA THR A 265 -17.35 19.29 13.23
C THR A 265 -17.98 20.38 14.12
N GLU A 266 -18.09 21.60 13.61
CA GLU A 266 -18.79 22.69 14.34
C GLU A 266 -20.31 22.45 14.41
N THR A 267 -20.87 21.73 13.43
CA THR A 267 -22.33 21.60 13.24
C THR A 267 -22.86 20.25 13.63
N ASP A 268 -22.03 19.20 13.59
CA ASP A 268 -22.45 17.81 13.81
C ASP A 268 -21.35 16.95 14.41
N THR A 269 -21.72 15.77 14.88
CA THR A 269 -20.78 14.72 15.28
C THR A 269 -21.17 13.43 14.53
N LEU A 270 -20.25 13.00 13.66
CA LEU A 270 -20.36 11.71 12.98
C LEU A 270 -19.69 10.63 13.84
N THR A 271 -20.42 9.58 14.19
CA THR A 271 -19.89 8.44 14.93
C THR A 271 -19.93 7.18 14.08
N LEU A 272 -18.77 6.56 13.89
CA LEU A 272 -18.61 5.24 13.29
C LEU A 272 -18.37 4.24 14.42
N ALA A 273 -19.22 3.23 14.56
CA ALA A 273 -19.07 2.18 15.56
C ALA A 273 -18.85 0.83 14.86
N HIS A 274 -17.79 0.11 15.25
CA HIS A 274 -17.38 -1.15 14.63
C HIS A 274 -17.62 -2.35 15.53
N THR A 275 -18.02 -3.46 14.93
CA THR A 275 -17.94 -4.78 15.55
C THR A 275 -17.04 -5.69 14.71
N TYR A 276 -16.49 -6.72 15.34
CA TYR A 276 -15.48 -7.57 14.70
C TYR A 276 -15.85 -9.05 14.78
N THR A 277 -15.48 -9.79 13.76
CA THR A 277 -15.55 -11.25 13.74
C THR A 277 -14.52 -11.85 14.72
N VAL A 278 -14.58 -13.16 14.90
CA VAL A 278 -13.56 -13.90 15.68
C VAL A 278 -12.16 -13.85 15.05
N ARG A 279 -12.04 -13.48 13.77
CA ARG A 279 -10.79 -13.31 13.03
C ARG A 279 -10.30 -11.86 12.95
N ASP A 280 -10.83 -10.96 13.75
CA ASP A 280 -10.53 -9.52 13.74
C ASP A 280 -10.94 -8.76 12.48
N GLN A 281 -11.75 -9.37 11.61
CA GLN A 281 -12.34 -8.67 10.47
C GLN A 281 -13.52 -7.81 10.94
N VAL A 282 -13.73 -6.65 10.33
CA VAL A 282 -14.90 -5.80 10.61
C VAL A 282 -16.17 -6.57 10.22
N ALA A 283 -17.04 -6.84 11.21
CA ALA A 283 -18.31 -7.51 10.99
C ALA A 283 -19.42 -6.52 10.67
N SER A 284 -19.38 -5.33 11.28
CA SER A 284 -20.32 -4.25 10.98
C SER A 284 -19.70 -2.88 11.25
N CYS A 285 -20.22 -1.88 10.54
CA CYS A 285 -19.98 -0.46 10.81
C CYS A 285 -21.32 0.26 10.89
N THR A 286 -21.57 0.96 12.00
CA THR A 286 -22.77 1.79 12.16
C THR A 286 -22.36 3.26 12.16
N THR A 287 -22.79 4.03 11.17
CA THR A 287 -22.52 5.46 11.05
C THR A 287 -23.76 6.25 11.51
N ARG A 288 -23.57 7.10 12.52
CA ARG A 288 -24.60 7.97 13.06
C ARG A 288 -24.15 9.43 13.02
N SER A 289 -25.07 10.32 12.70
CA SER A 289 -24.97 11.75 12.89
C SER A 289 -25.72 12.13 14.14
N GLN A 290 -25.17 13.04 14.94
CA GLN A 290 -25.85 13.56 16.13
C GLN A 290 -27.12 14.32 15.72
N SER A 291 -27.09 15.04 14.61
CA SER A 291 -28.21 15.84 14.13
C SER A 291 -29.25 15.05 13.34
N ALA A 292 -28.82 14.07 12.49
CA ALA A 292 -29.68 13.33 11.56
C ALA A 292 -30.00 11.88 12.03
N GLY A 293 -29.39 11.39 13.09
CA GLY A 293 -29.59 10.04 13.60
C GLY A 293 -28.79 8.97 12.82
N LEU A 294 -29.43 7.84 12.52
CA LEU A 294 -28.79 6.75 11.79
C LEU A 294 -28.59 7.12 10.32
N LEU A 295 -27.35 7.32 9.89
CA LEU A 295 -27.03 7.57 8.49
C LEU A 295 -26.96 6.27 7.71
N ARG A 296 -26.21 5.28 8.23
CA ARG A 296 -26.15 3.94 7.63
C ARG A 296 -25.68 2.90 8.66
N GLN A 297 -26.12 1.70 8.43
CA GLN A 297 -25.64 0.49 9.09
C GLN A 297 -25.19 -0.48 8.01
N GLU A 298 -23.94 -0.87 8.09
CA GLU A 298 -23.26 -1.75 7.15
C GLU A 298 -22.90 -3.05 7.84
N THR A 299 -23.10 -4.19 7.19
CA THR A 299 -22.67 -5.49 7.65
C THR A 299 -21.92 -6.23 6.56
N TYR A 300 -20.92 -7.01 6.97
CA TYR A 300 -19.98 -7.68 6.07
C TYR A 300 -19.88 -9.16 6.40
N THR A 301 -19.95 -10.00 5.38
CA THR A 301 -19.74 -11.45 5.51
C THR A 301 -18.56 -11.86 4.63
N TYR A 302 -17.74 -12.77 5.15
CA TYR A 302 -16.52 -13.19 4.48
C TYR A 302 -16.50 -14.70 4.25
N ASP A 303 -15.81 -15.11 3.17
CA ASP A 303 -15.49 -16.50 2.94
C ASP A 303 -14.68 -17.07 4.12
N PRO A 304 -15.09 -18.19 4.73
CA PRO A 304 -14.46 -18.68 5.93
C PRO A 304 -13.06 -19.27 5.72
N ILE A 305 -12.62 -19.47 4.47
CA ILE A 305 -11.32 -20.06 4.14
C ILE A 305 -10.38 -19.03 3.51
N ARG A 306 -10.94 -18.17 2.62
CA ARG A 306 -10.17 -17.22 1.81
C ARG A 306 -10.20 -15.80 2.34
N ASN A 307 -11.10 -15.50 3.25
CA ASN A 307 -11.38 -14.15 3.77
C ASN A 307 -11.91 -13.16 2.72
N TRP A 308 -12.37 -13.63 1.55
CA TRP A 308 -12.97 -12.76 0.55
C TRP A 308 -14.28 -12.18 1.04
N LEU A 309 -14.59 -10.94 0.72
CA LEU A 309 -15.90 -10.33 0.99
C LEU A 309 -16.96 -11.03 0.16
N THR A 310 -17.92 -11.73 0.79
CA THR A 310 -18.98 -12.46 0.10
C THR A 310 -20.32 -11.73 0.11
N GLU A 311 -20.62 -10.99 1.19
CA GLU A 311 -21.87 -10.23 1.29
C GLU A 311 -21.63 -8.88 1.97
N TYR A 312 -22.37 -7.90 1.52
CA TYR A 312 -22.45 -6.55 2.05
C TYR A 312 -23.89 -6.12 2.10
N ASP A 313 -24.36 -5.68 3.25
CA ASP A 313 -25.68 -5.08 3.44
C ASP A 313 -25.52 -3.66 3.98
N CYS A 314 -26.36 -2.75 3.48
CA CYS A 314 -26.41 -1.37 3.92
C CYS A 314 -27.86 -0.88 4.03
N THR A 315 -28.18 -0.27 5.17
CA THR A 315 -29.48 0.36 5.43
C THR A 315 -29.26 1.74 6.05
N GLY A 316 -30.19 2.65 5.86
CA GLY A 316 -30.15 3.99 6.45
C GLY A 316 -30.51 5.11 5.46
N LEU A 317 -30.12 6.34 5.84
CA LEU A 317 -30.45 7.55 5.08
C LEU A 317 -29.45 7.85 3.94
N GLU A 318 -28.18 7.45 4.12
CA GLU A 318 -27.08 7.76 3.21
C GLU A 318 -26.42 6.45 2.75
N LEU A 319 -26.98 5.83 1.71
CA LEU A 319 -26.40 4.62 1.14
C LEU A 319 -25.28 4.96 0.14
N PRO A 320 -24.24 4.11 0.03
CA PRO A 320 -23.25 4.26 -1.02
C PRO A 320 -23.89 4.14 -2.39
N ARG A 321 -23.32 4.84 -3.36
CA ARG A 321 -23.78 4.79 -4.74
C ARG A 321 -22.76 4.13 -5.63
N ASP A 322 -23.28 3.39 -6.61
CA ASP A 322 -22.45 2.83 -7.66
C ASP A 322 -22.01 3.90 -8.69
N ALA A 323 -21.25 3.49 -9.69
CA ALA A 323 -20.79 4.36 -10.76
C ALA A 323 -21.92 4.92 -11.65
N TYR A 324 -23.09 4.33 -11.61
CA TYR A 324 -24.27 4.74 -12.39
C TYR A 324 -25.24 5.61 -11.58
N GLY A 325 -24.91 5.88 -10.32
CA GLY A 325 -25.64 6.78 -9.42
C GLY A 325 -26.75 6.12 -8.60
N PHE A 326 -26.91 4.80 -8.68
CA PHE A 326 -27.90 4.06 -7.90
C PHE A 326 -27.40 3.75 -6.49
N SER A 327 -28.31 3.86 -5.51
CA SER A 327 -28.00 3.55 -4.10
C SER A 327 -27.96 2.05 -3.87
N ILE A 328 -26.87 1.57 -3.27
CA ILE A 328 -26.61 0.15 -3.00
C ILE A 328 -27.19 -0.20 -1.63
N ALA A 329 -28.14 -1.14 -1.57
CA ALA A 329 -28.68 -1.69 -0.33
C ALA A 329 -28.03 -3.04 0.03
N HIS A 330 -27.72 -3.88 -0.97
CA HIS A 330 -27.09 -5.17 -0.76
C HIS A 330 -26.18 -5.52 -1.93
N GLN A 331 -25.05 -6.19 -1.64
CA GLN A 331 -24.20 -6.82 -2.66
C GLN A 331 -23.83 -8.24 -2.23
N ARG A 332 -23.87 -9.17 -3.18
CA ARG A 332 -23.40 -10.55 -2.98
C ARG A 332 -22.43 -10.94 -4.07
N PHE A 333 -21.25 -11.40 -3.65
CA PHE A 333 -20.15 -11.77 -4.52
C PHE A 333 -19.96 -13.29 -4.55
N THR A 334 -19.69 -13.84 -5.74
CA THR A 334 -19.22 -15.21 -5.90
C THR A 334 -17.85 -15.21 -6.54
N TYR A 335 -17.02 -16.18 -6.17
CA TYR A 335 -15.63 -16.23 -6.61
C TYR A 335 -15.29 -17.60 -7.19
N ASP A 336 -14.28 -17.61 -8.06
CA ASP A 336 -13.59 -18.84 -8.41
C ASP A 336 -12.43 -19.14 -7.41
N ARG A 337 -11.71 -20.25 -7.65
CA ARG A 337 -10.60 -20.69 -6.79
C ARG A 337 -9.38 -19.78 -6.82
N LEU A 338 -9.28 -18.89 -7.80
CA LEU A 338 -8.20 -17.90 -7.94
C LEU A 338 -8.56 -16.54 -7.31
N GLY A 339 -9.77 -16.40 -6.75
CA GLY A 339 -10.27 -15.15 -6.19
C GLY A 339 -10.74 -14.16 -7.27
N ASN A 340 -11.09 -14.65 -8.45
CA ASN A 340 -11.80 -13.82 -9.42
C ASN A 340 -13.27 -13.70 -9.01
N ILE A 341 -13.83 -12.50 -9.05
CA ILE A 341 -15.27 -12.28 -8.88
C ILE A 341 -15.98 -12.87 -10.11
N LEU A 342 -16.85 -13.87 -9.92
CA LEU A 342 -17.65 -14.46 -11.00
C LEU A 342 -18.96 -13.70 -11.18
N THR A 343 -19.62 -13.36 -10.08
CA THR A 343 -20.85 -12.57 -10.11
C THR A 343 -20.87 -11.56 -8.97
N CYS A 344 -21.51 -10.42 -9.21
CA CYS A 344 -21.90 -9.46 -8.19
C CYS A 344 -23.40 -9.18 -8.37
N LEU A 345 -24.21 -9.70 -7.45
CA LEU A 345 -25.62 -9.31 -7.35
C LEU A 345 -25.70 -8.05 -6.52
N THR A 346 -26.20 -6.96 -7.09
CA THR A 346 -26.45 -5.71 -6.39
C THR A 346 -27.96 -5.50 -6.29
N THR A 347 -28.49 -5.32 -5.08
CA THR A 347 -29.87 -4.89 -4.83
C THR A 347 -29.84 -3.41 -4.48
N LEU A 348 -30.67 -2.63 -5.17
CA LEU A 348 -30.78 -1.20 -4.99
C LEU A 348 -31.78 -0.87 -3.86
N ASP A 349 -31.77 0.37 -3.38
CA ASP A 349 -32.64 0.84 -2.31
C ASP A 349 -34.16 0.83 -2.69
N ASP A 350 -34.45 0.88 -3.99
CA ASP A 350 -35.82 0.79 -4.52
C ASP A 350 -36.30 -0.66 -4.78
N GLY A 351 -35.45 -1.66 -4.42
CA GLY A 351 -35.74 -3.09 -4.59
C GLY A 351 -35.42 -3.67 -5.97
N ARG A 352 -35.02 -2.84 -6.94
CA ARG A 352 -34.48 -3.33 -8.22
C ARG A 352 -33.12 -4.01 -7.99
N SER A 353 -32.73 -4.82 -8.92
CA SER A 353 -31.43 -5.50 -8.82
C SER A 353 -30.71 -5.58 -10.15
N ASP A 354 -29.39 -5.62 -10.05
CA ASP A 354 -28.46 -5.96 -11.14
C ASP A 354 -27.67 -7.20 -10.80
N THR A 355 -27.43 -8.07 -11.77
CA THR A 355 -26.44 -9.12 -11.68
C THR A 355 -25.34 -8.84 -12.68
N ALA A 356 -24.20 -8.38 -12.20
CA ALA A 356 -22.99 -8.30 -12.99
C ALA A 356 -22.36 -9.69 -13.08
N THR A 357 -22.12 -10.19 -14.30
CA THR A 357 -21.41 -11.46 -14.55
C THR A 357 -20.08 -11.17 -15.21
N PHE A 358 -18.99 -11.67 -14.61
CA PHE A 358 -17.60 -11.44 -15.00
C PHE A 358 -17.08 -12.64 -15.79
N ILE A 359 -16.67 -12.42 -17.02
CA ILE A 359 -16.19 -13.47 -17.94
C ILE A 359 -14.69 -13.28 -18.20
N TYR A 360 -13.92 -14.30 -17.90
CA TYR A 360 -12.47 -14.29 -17.96
C TYR A 360 -11.92 -14.97 -19.21
N ASN A 361 -10.66 -14.63 -19.55
CA ASN A 361 -9.94 -15.19 -20.66
C ASN A 361 -9.56 -16.66 -20.37
N PRO A 362 -9.96 -17.64 -21.23
CA PRO A 362 -9.59 -19.03 -21.01
C PRO A 362 -8.07 -19.30 -21.00
N SER A 363 -7.28 -18.46 -21.69
CA SER A 363 -5.83 -18.57 -21.73
C SER A 363 -5.12 -17.87 -20.58
N ASP A 364 -5.78 -16.91 -19.92
CA ASP A 364 -5.35 -16.22 -18.72
C ASP A 364 -6.53 -16.05 -17.75
N PRO A 365 -6.85 -17.05 -16.92
CA PRO A 365 -8.08 -17.06 -16.12
C PRO A 365 -8.24 -15.91 -15.14
N CYS A 366 -7.20 -15.11 -14.91
CA CYS A 366 -7.30 -13.90 -14.09
C CYS A 366 -7.56 -12.62 -14.92
N GLN A 367 -7.54 -12.71 -16.27
CA GLN A 367 -7.77 -11.55 -17.14
C GLN A 367 -9.25 -11.43 -17.48
N LEU A 368 -9.91 -10.39 -17.02
CA LEU A 368 -11.33 -10.10 -17.24
C LEU A 368 -11.57 -9.59 -18.66
N LEU A 369 -12.38 -10.28 -19.45
CA LEU A 369 -12.70 -9.87 -20.84
C LEU A 369 -14.01 -9.13 -20.96
N THR A 370 -15.02 -9.53 -20.16
CA THR A 370 -16.37 -9.00 -20.34
C THR A 370 -17.07 -8.94 -18.99
N VAL A 371 -17.85 -7.89 -18.79
CA VAL A 371 -18.86 -7.81 -17.73
C VAL A 371 -20.21 -7.63 -18.41
N THR A 372 -21.21 -8.43 -18.00
CA THR A 372 -22.60 -8.28 -18.46
C THR A 372 -23.49 -7.92 -17.30
N HIS A 373 -24.46 -7.05 -17.51
CA HIS A 373 -25.42 -6.60 -16.52
C HIS A 373 -26.86 -7.03 -16.91
N THR A 374 -27.71 -7.25 -15.91
CA THR A 374 -29.10 -7.58 -16.09
C THR A 374 -30.02 -6.38 -15.97
N HIS A 375 -29.61 -5.32 -15.29
CA HIS A 375 -30.38 -4.11 -15.11
C HIS A 375 -30.38 -3.26 -16.39
N PRO A 376 -31.55 -2.78 -16.88
CA PRO A 376 -31.66 -2.09 -18.17
C PRO A 376 -30.93 -0.72 -18.23
N ASP A 377 -30.75 -0.06 -17.08
CA ASP A 377 -30.09 1.24 -17.00
C ASP A 377 -28.58 1.13 -16.88
N TYR A 378 -28.03 -0.10 -16.83
CA TYR A 378 -26.59 -0.36 -16.87
C TYR A 378 -26.15 -0.72 -18.30
N PRO A 379 -24.86 -0.55 -18.64
CA PRO A 379 -24.34 -1.06 -19.91
C PRO A 379 -24.56 -2.58 -20.00
N ALA A 380 -25.35 -3.04 -20.92
CA ALA A 380 -25.72 -4.47 -21.06
C ALA A 380 -24.47 -5.35 -21.18
N THR A 381 -23.40 -4.83 -21.79
CA THR A 381 -22.11 -5.52 -21.94
C THR A 381 -20.98 -4.53 -21.96
N ILE A 382 -20.03 -4.69 -21.05
CA ILE A 382 -18.73 -4.01 -21.01
C ILE A 382 -17.70 -4.95 -21.62
N ARG A 383 -16.92 -4.50 -22.58
CA ARG A 383 -15.84 -5.26 -23.22
C ARG A 383 -14.49 -4.62 -22.90
N LEU A 384 -13.58 -5.42 -22.42
CA LEU A 384 -12.23 -5.00 -22.04
C LEU A 384 -11.20 -5.55 -23.03
N ALA A 385 -10.17 -4.80 -23.30
CA ALA A 385 -9.08 -5.21 -24.17
C ALA A 385 -7.74 -5.05 -23.44
N TYR A 386 -6.79 -5.95 -23.71
CA TYR A 386 -5.48 -5.98 -23.07
C TYR A 386 -4.35 -6.06 -24.09
N ASP A 387 -3.16 -5.63 -23.69
CA ASP A 387 -1.94 -5.87 -24.44
C ASP A 387 -1.32 -7.25 -24.07
N ALA A 388 -0.24 -7.62 -24.75
CA ALA A 388 0.43 -8.89 -24.51
C ALA A 388 1.12 -8.98 -23.12
N ALA A 389 1.35 -7.84 -22.46
CA ALA A 389 1.83 -7.81 -21.08
C ALA A 389 0.69 -7.90 -20.05
N GLY A 390 -0.57 -7.99 -20.51
CA GLY A 390 -1.76 -8.11 -19.66
C GLY A 390 -2.27 -6.77 -19.10
N ARG A 391 -1.85 -5.64 -19.66
CA ARG A 391 -2.27 -4.31 -19.24
C ARG A 391 -3.53 -3.90 -20.01
N LEU A 392 -4.49 -3.30 -19.31
CA LEU A 392 -5.78 -2.88 -19.87
C LEU A 392 -5.59 -1.77 -20.91
N ARG A 393 -6.03 -2.00 -22.14
CA ARG A 393 -5.98 -1.03 -23.25
C ARG A 393 -7.32 -0.31 -23.49
N GLN A 394 -8.38 -0.89 -23.04
CA GLN A 394 -9.73 -0.30 -23.07
C GLN A 394 -10.44 -0.65 -21.78
N ASP A 395 -10.94 0.36 -21.07
CA ASP A 395 -11.62 0.21 -19.80
C ASP A 395 -13.14 0.08 -19.95
N GLU A 396 -13.86 0.09 -18.80
CA GLU A 396 -15.30 -0.09 -18.70
C GLU A 396 -16.14 1.00 -19.38
N ALA A 397 -15.55 2.20 -19.53
CA ALA A 397 -16.19 3.32 -20.21
C ALA A 397 -15.76 3.43 -21.70
N GLY A 398 -15.02 2.44 -22.20
CA GLY A 398 -14.50 2.44 -23.57
C GLY A 398 -13.32 3.40 -23.78
N ARG A 399 -12.71 3.95 -22.71
CA ARG A 399 -11.55 4.83 -22.79
C ARG A 399 -10.33 4.03 -23.21
N ALA A 400 -9.50 4.62 -24.09
CA ALA A 400 -8.26 4.00 -24.51
C ALA A 400 -7.13 4.31 -23.50
N LEU A 401 -6.38 3.29 -23.09
CA LEU A 401 -5.24 3.39 -22.20
C LEU A 401 -3.95 3.03 -22.96
N THR A 402 -2.89 3.82 -22.75
CA THR A 402 -1.57 3.55 -23.34
C THR A 402 -0.50 3.55 -22.26
N TYR A 403 0.51 2.71 -22.48
CA TYR A 403 1.60 2.49 -21.54
C TYR A 403 2.95 2.75 -22.19
N ASP A 404 3.90 3.20 -21.40
CA ASP A 404 5.29 3.36 -21.83
C ASP A 404 6.08 2.04 -21.78
N ALA A 405 7.35 2.12 -22.16
CA ALA A 405 8.25 0.97 -22.18
C ALA A 405 8.63 0.43 -20.78
N LEU A 406 8.35 1.19 -19.71
CA LEU A 406 8.46 0.74 -18.31
C LEU A 406 7.16 0.14 -17.78
N GLY A 407 6.09 0.11 -18.60
CA GLY A 407 4.79 -0.44 -18.22
C GLY A 407 3.90 0.52 -17.44
N ARG A 408 4.26 1.81 -17.33
CA ARG A 408 3.49 2.83 -16.63
C ARG A 408 2.39 3.38 -17.53
N LEU A 409 1.22 3.66 -16.97
CA LEU A 409 0.11 4.30 -17.69
C LEU A 409 0.48 5.74 -18.06
N VAL A 410 0.55 6.07 -19.34
CA VAL A 410 0.95 7.41 -19.81
C VAL A 410 -0.16 8.22 -20.46
N ASN A 411 -1.27 7.57 -20.85
CA ASN A 411 -2.41 8.28 -21.37
C ASN A 411 -3.72 7.51 -21.16
N VAL A 412 -4.79 8.27 -20.87
CA VAL A 412 -6.19 7.82 -20.90
C VAL A 412 -6.94 8.80 -21.79
N SER A 413 -7.67 8.31 -22.80
CA SER A 413 -8.42 9.15 -23.74
C SER A 413 -9.83 8.65 -23.97
N ALA A 414 -10.78 9.60 -24.00
CA ALA A 414 -12.19 9.39 -24.28
C ALA A 414 -12.72 10.52 -25.17
N GLY A 415 -12.79 10.31 -26.47
CA GLY A 415 -13.15 11.37 -27.42
C GLY A 415 -12.16 12.55 -27.33
N ASP A 416 -12.68 13.74 -27.08
CA ASP A 416 -11.88 14.97 -26.95
C ASP A 416 -11.22 15.14 -25.58
N LEU A 417 -11.64 14.36 -24.60
CA LEU A 417 -11.06 14.39 -23.26
C LEU A 417 -9.89 13.41 -23.14
N SER A 418 -8.74 13.93 -22.78
CA SER A 418 -7.54 13.12 -22.54
C SER A 418 -6.84 13.53 -21.26
N SER A 419 -6.17 12.56 -20.64
CA SER A 419 -5.25 12.77 -19.54
C SER A 419 -3.93 12.11 -19.86
N SER A 420 -2.84 12.87 -19.85
CA SER A 420 -1.49 12.32 -19.97
C SER A 420 -0.74 12.41 -18.65
N TYR A 421 0.12 11.41 -18.42
CA TYR A 421 0.82 11.22 -17.16
C TYR A 421 2.33 11.19 -17.41
N THR A 422 3.06 11.97 -16.62
CA THR A 422 4.52 12.06 -16.67
C THR A 422 5.09 11.62 -15.32
N TYR A 423 6.14 10.83 -15.36
CA TYR A 423 6.77 10.25 -14.18
C TYR A 423 8.18 10.82 -13.97
N ASP A 424 8.58 10.98 -12.70
CA ASP A 424 9.97 11.27 -12.35
C ASP A 424 10.86 10.03 -12.59
N ALA A 425 12.17 10.17 -12.40
CA ALA A 425 13.09 9.04 -12.54
C ALA A 425 12.87 7.97 -11.46
N GLY A 426 12.19 8.37 -10.39
CA GLY A 426 11.68 7.53 -9.34
C GLY A 426 10.44 6.73 -9.69
N ASN A 427 9.94 6.84 -10.91
CA ASN A 427 8.67 6.26 -11.37
C ASN A 427 7.44 6.74 -10.60
N ARG A 428 7.52 7.87 -9.86
CA ARG A 428 6.37 8.50 -9.22
C ARG A 428 5.66 9.39 -10.24
N LEU A 429 4.34 9.39 -10.22
CA LEU A 429 3.52 10.27 -11.04
C LEU A 429 3.80 11.73 -10.64
N ALA A 430 4.47 12.48 -11.51
CA ALA A 430 4.93 13.83 -11.23
C ALA A 430 4.06 14.92 -11.89
N LEU A 431 3.54 14.65 -13.09
CA LEU A 431 2.66 15.55 -13.81
C LEU A 431 1.43 14.80 -14.34
N GLN A 432 0.29 15.49 -14.29
CA GLN A 432 -0.91 15.08 -15.03
C GLN A 432 -1.38 16.24 -15.87
N GLN A 433 -1.48 16.06 -17.17
CA GLN A 433 -2.05 17.04 -18.09
C GLN A 433 -3.43 16.57 -18.55
N ILE A 434 -4.46 17.38 -18.30
CA ILE A 434 -5.85 17.12 -18.66
C ILE A 434 -6.23 18.07 -19.81
N GLY A 435 -6.55 17.50 -20.97
CA GLY A 435 -6.74 18.27 -22.19
C GLY A 435 -5.44 18.99 -22.59
N THR A 436 -5.57 20.21 -23.07
CA THR A 436 -4.44 21.05 -23.50
C THR A 436 -4.09 22.17 -22.53
N ASP A 437 -4.90 22.40 -21.51
CA ASP A 437 -4.96 23.65 -20.74
C ASP A 437 -4.87 23.47 -19.21
N ARG A 438 -4.75 22.25 -18.70
CA ARG A 438 -4.65 21.99 -17.26
C ARG A 438 -3.54 21.01 -16.95
N THR A 439 -2.46 21.51 -16.36
CA THR A 439 -1.31 20.70 -15.92
C THR A 439 -1.19 20.74 -14.41
N HIS A 440 -1.35 19.58 -13.77
CA HIS A 440 -1.19 19.39 -12.35
C HIS A 440 0.24 18.92 -12.06
N GLU A 441 0.96 19.66 -11.25
CA GLU A 441 2.27 19.31 -10.70
C GLU A 441 2.07 18.65 -9.34
N LEU A 442 2.58 17.42 -9.16
CA LEU A 442 2.42 16.63 -7.95
C LEU A 442 3.75 16.55 -7.19
N TYR A 443 3.72 16.94 -5.92
CA TYR A 443 4.89 16.96 -5.06
C TYR A 443 4.71 16.01 -3.89
N TYR A 444 5.79 15.33 -3.54
CA TYR A 444 5.79 14.27 -2.54
C TYR A 444 6.77 14.58 -1.41
N GLN A 445 6.42 14.10 -0.23
CA GLN A 445 7.33 13.91 0.89
C GLN A 445 7.50 12.40 1.06
N GLY A 446 8.66 11.88 0.64
CA GLY A 446 8.84 10.43 0.49
C GLY A 446 7.85 9.84 -0.53
N ALA A 447 7.02 8.89 -0.11
CA ALA A 447 5.98 8.29 -0.93
C ALA A 447 4.62 9.00 -0.82
N THR A 448 4.49 10.02 0.02
CA THR A 448 3.21 10.68 0.32
C THR A 448 3.05 11.96 -0.49
N ARG A 449 1.98 12.08 -1.26
CA ARG A 449 1.62 13.34 -1.94
C ARG A 449 1.24 14.39 -0.88
N VAL A 450 1.91 15.55 -0.95
CA VAL A 450 1.71 16.65 0.03
C VAL A 450 1.29 17.95 -0.62
N THR A 451 1.62 18.17 -1.90
CA THR A 451 1.25 19.41 -2.60
C THR A 451 0.90 19.12 -4.05
N GLU A 452 -0.10 19.80 -4.55
CA GLU A 452 -0.51 19.80 -5.95
C GLU A 452 -0.63 21.26 -6.41
N ILE A 453 -0.07 21.56 -7.57
CA ILE A 453 -0.10 22.93 -8.15
C ILE A 453 -0.66 22.84 -9.56
N LEU A 454 -1.70 23.61 -9.84
CA LEU A 454 -2.21 23.80 -11.19
C LEU A 454 -1.34 24.84 -11.89
N ARG A 455 -0.52 24.44 -12.87
CA ARG A 455 0.53 25.24 -13.46
C ARG A 455 0.02 26.55 -14.06
N GLU A 456 -1.11 26.49 -14.77
CA GLU A 456 -1.65 27.60 -15.56
C GLU A 456 -2.18 28.74 -14.69
N SER A 457 -2.82 28.43 -13.59
CA SER A 457 -3.37 29.41 -12.64
C SER A 457 -2.45 29.69 -11.46
N GLY A 458 -1.50 28.79 -11.18
CA GLY A 458 -0.72 28.81 -9.96
C GLY A 458 -1.50 28.36 -8.71
N ALA A 459 -2.74 27.88 -8.87
CA ALA A 459 -3.57 27.41 -7.76
C ALA A 459 -2.91 26.26 -7.01
N VAL A 460 -2.87 26.34 -5.69
CA VAL A 460 -2.16 25.41 -4.82
C VAL A 460 -3.15 24.63 -3.97
N THR A 461 -2.95 23.32 -3.87
CA THR A 461 -3.56 22.46 -2.85
C THR A 461 -2.46 21.83 -2.02
N ARG A 462 -2.44 22.10 -0.71
CA ARG A 462 -1.53 21.49 0.26
C ARG A 462 -2.30 20.50 1.10
N LEU A 463 -1.75 19.31 1.33
CA LEU A 463 -2.36 18.27 2.15
C LEU A 463 -1.60 18.14 3.45
N LEU A 464 -2.28 18.36 4.57
CA LEU A 464 -1.72 18.11 5.89
C LEU A 464 -2.19 16.76 6.41
N ARG A 465 -1.26 15.98 6.95
CA ARG A 465 -1.55 14.63 7.46
C ARG A 465 -1.27 14.53 8.96
N ALA A 466 -2.08 13.72 9.62
CA ALA A 466 -1.86 13.27 10.99
C ALA A 466 -2.18 11.77 11.05
N GLN A 467 -1.34 11.00 11.70
CA GLN A 467 -1.52 9.55 11.87
C GLN A 467 -1.70 8.75 10.56
N GLY A 468 -1.05 9.21 9.49
CA GLY A 468 -1.21 8.58 8.16
C GLY A 468 -2.45 9.04 7.39
N GLU A 469 -3.41 9.70 8.04
CA GLU A 469 -4.65 10.19 7.43
C GLU A 469 -4.49 11.65 6.98
N THR A 470 -5.13 12.05 5.87
CA THR A 470 -5.19 13.45 5.45
C THR A 470 -6.25 14.17 6.28
N VAL A 471 -5.84 15.13 7.10
CA VAL A 471 -6.72 15.85 8.05
C VAL A 471 -7.12 17.25 7.57
N ALA A 472 -6.38 17.80 6.60
CA ALA A 472 -6.74 19.07 5.97
C ALA A 472 -6.24 19.12 4.51
N ALA A 473 -7.05 19.77 3.66
CA ALA A 473 -6.66 20.21 2.32
C ALA A 473 -6.74 21.75 2.28
N ILE A 474 -5.58 22.38 2.17
CA ILE A 474 -5.41 23.82 2.25
C ILE A 474 -5.30 24.36 0.82
N MET A 475 -6.24 25.19 0.42
CA MET A 475 -6.34 25.77 -0.92
C MET A 475 -6.38 27.30 -0.86
N ASP A 476 -6.14 27.95 -1.97
CA ASP A 476 -6.27 29.42 -2.07
C ASP A 476 -7.70 29.90 -1.73
N THR A 477 -8.69 29.08 -2.07
CA THR A 477 -10.12 29.33 -1.80
C THR A 477 -10.53 29.12 -0.32
N GLY A 478 -9.70 28.45 0.48
CA GLY A 478 -9.96 28.13 1.88
C GLY A 478 -9.45 26.78 2.29
N THR A 479 -9.55 26.49 3.58
CA THR A 479 -9.15 25.20 4.16
C THR A 479 -10.34 24.27 4.28
N HIS A 480 -10.22 23.05 3.74
CA HIS A 480 -11.11 21.95 4.03
C HIS A 480 -10.55 21.14 5.19
N LEU A 481 -11.23 21.12 6.32
CA LEU A 481 -10.96 20.20 7.42
C LEU A 481 -11.60 18.85 7.08
N LEU A 482 -10.84 17.75 7.23
CA LEU A 482 -11.23 16.43 6.72
C LEU A 482 -11.38 15.44 7.88
N GLY A 483 -12.53 14.77 7.91
CA GLY A 483 -12.79 13.62 8.76
C GLY A 483 -12.74 12.34 7.91
N THR A 484 -11.98 11.34 8.35
CA THR A 484 -11.69 10.12 7.62
C THR A 484 -12.13 8.88 8.39
N ASP A 485 -12.27 7.74 7.69
CA ASP A 485 -12.32 6.42 8.32
C ASP A 485 -10.90 5.95 8.71
N GLY A 486 -10.80 4.74 9.27
CA GLY A 486 -9.52 4.14 9.68
C GLY A 486 -8.57 3.78 8.52
N HIS A 487 -9.05 3.79 7.28
CA HIS A 487 -8.24 3.58 6.08
C HIS A 487 -7.83 4.90 5.40
N GLY A 488 -8.30 6.04 5.95
CA GLY A 488 -8.03 7.37 5.40
C GLY A 488 -9.02 7.82 4.33
N SER A 489 -10.11 7.07 4.05
CA SER A 489 -11.17 7.52 3.16
C SER A 489 -11.85 8.74 3.74
N VAL A 490 -11.95 9.84 2.99
CA VAL A 490 -12.59 11.06 3.45
C VAL A 490 -14.09 10.87 3.53
N LEU A 491 -14.67 11.02 4.73
CA LEU A 491 -16.12 10.90 4.99
C LEU A 491 -16.80 12.24 5.18
N VAL A 492 -16.05 13.24 5.66
CA VAL A 492 -16.56 14.59 5.92
C VAL A 492 -15.53 15.62 5.48
N SER A 493 -15.99 16.67 4.83
CA SER A 493 -15.21 17.88 4.54
C SER A 493 -15.98 19.10 5.00
N GLN A 494 -15.34 19.95 5.82
CA GLN A 494 -15.87 21.22 6.30
C GLN A 494 -14.97 22.36 5.83
N GLN A 495 -15.54 23.37 5.18
CA GLN A 495 -14.84 24.58 4.75
C GLN A 495 -15.52 25.80 5.34
N GLY A 496 -14.83 26.51 6.25
CA GLY A 496 -15.35 27.73 6.86
C GLY A 496 -16.78 27.60 7.42
N GLU A 497 -17.66 28.47 6.97
CA GLU A 497 -19.09 28.49 7.36
C GLU A 497 -19.98 27.65 6.42
N ASP A 498 -19.44 27.08 5.35
CA ASP A 498 -20.22 26.28 4.42
C ASP A 498 -20.74 25.01 5.12
N PRO A 499 -21.91 24.50 4.69
CA PRO A 499 -22.42 23.21 5.15
C PRO A 499 -21.38 22.12 4.90
N GLU A 500 -21.24 21.19 5.86
CA GLU A 500 -20.35 20.04 5.68
C GLU A 500 -20.75 19.19 4.46
N THR A 501 -19.77 18.73 3.72
CA THR A 501 -19.95 17.77 2.63
C THR A 501 -19.62 16.38 3.16
N ARG A 502 -20.58 15.44 2.98
CA ARG A 502 -20.40 14.04 3.36
C ARG A 502 -20.15 13.15 2.14
N TYR A 503 -19.29 12.18 2.34
CA TYR A 503 -18.91 11.20 1.32
C TYR A 503 -19.24 9.79 1.80
N CYS A 504 -19.58 8.94 0.86
CA CYS A 504 -19.88 7.53 1.09
C CYS A 504 -19.31 6.71 -0.05
N TYR A 505 -18.74 5.56 0.27
CA TYR A 505 -18.12 4.66 -0.71
C TYR A 505 -18.74 3.27 -0.62
N SER A 506 -18.85 2.59 -1.76
CA SER A 506 -19.13 1.15 -1.78
C SER A 506 -17.94 0.37 -1.18
N PRO A 507 -18.08 -0.91 -0.87
CA PRO A 507 -16.97 -1.73 -0.37
C PRO A 507 -15.70 -1.65 -1.22
N TYR A 508 -15.86 -1.58 -2.54
CA TYR A 508 -14.77 -1.46 -3.50
C TYR A 508 -14.44 -0.01 -3.91
N GLY A 509 -14.90 0.99 -3.16
CA GLY A 509 -14.52 2.39 -3.33
C GLY A 509 -15.24 3.13 -4.47
N GLN A 510 -16.37 2.64 -4.95
CA GLN A 510 -17.22 3.41 -5.87
C GLN A 510 -17.84 4.60 -5.13
N GLN A 511 -17.99 5.70 -5.85
CA GLN A 511 -18.59 6.94 -5.39
C GLN A 511 -19.39 7.57 -6.53
N ALA A 512 -20.48 8.21 -6.22
CA ALA A 512 -21.29 8.95 -7.20
C ALA A 512 -20.43 10.00 -7.92
N GLU A 513 -20.62 10.13 -9.23
CA GLU A 513 -19.97 11.19 -10.00
C GLU A 513 -20.42 12.59 -9.56
N GLY A 514 -19.50 13.56 -9.69
CA GLY A 514 -19.78 14.97 -9.43
C GLY A 514 -19.90 15.38 -7.96
N LYS A 515 -19.74 14.48 -7.00
CA LYS A 515 -19.70 14.85 -5.57
C LYS A 515 -18.28 15.19 -5.14
N GLY A 516 -18.11 16.41 -4.61
CA GLY A 516 -16.92 16.87 -3.90
C GLY A 516 -15.88 17.58 -4.78
N ASN A 517 -14.87 18.10 -4.10
CA ASN A 517 -13.74 18.77 -4.72
C ASN A 517 -12.71 17.73 -5.18
N PRO A 518 -12.33 17.66 -6.47
CA PRO A 518 -11.39 16.65 -6.98
C PRO A 518 -9.96 16.77 -6.40
N ALA A 519 -9.62 17.89 -5.77
CA ALA A 519 -8.34 18.09 -5.13
C ALA A 519 -8.27 17.43 -3.73
N ILE A 520 -9.43 17.09 -3.13
CA ILE A 520 -9.53 16.36 -1.86
C ILE A 520 -9.31 14.87 -2.12
N PRO A 521 -8.47 14.19 -1.31
CA PRO A 521 -8.36 12.74 -1.37
C PRO A 521 -9.70 12.04 -1.15
N ALA A 522 -9.89 10.89 -1.76
CA ALA A 522 -11.15 10.15 -1.71
C ALA A 522 -10.98 8.81 -0.97
N TYR A 523 -11.36 7.70 -1.57
CA TYR A 523 -11.27 6.36 -1.01
C TYR A 523 -9.83 5.99 -0.62
N ASN A 524 -9.64 5.48 0.59
CA ASN A 524 -8.34 5.14 1.20
C ASN A 524 -7.32 6.32 1.23
N GLY A 525 -7.82 7.56 1.21
CA GLY A 525 -6.96 8.75 1.20
C GLY A 525 -6.22 8.99 -0.11
N GLU A 526 -6.60 8.28 -1.17
CA GLU A 526 -5.96 8.36 -2.47
C GLU A 526 -6.57 9.43 -3.37
N ARG A 527 -5.77 9.92 -4.31
CA ARG A 527 -6.23 10.87 -5.32
C ARG A 527 -7.04 10.16 -6.40
N ARG A 528 -8.31 10.50 -6.49
CA ARG A 528 -9.15 10.02 -7.61
C ARG A 528 -8.73 10.73 -8.90
N ASP A 529 -8.50 9.97 -9.95
CA ASP A 529 -8.21 10.53 -11.28
C ASP A 529 -9.46 11.26 -11.83
N PRO A 530 -9.35 12.55 -12.21
CA PRO A 530 -10.51 13.33 -12.63
C PRO A 530 -11.06 12.94 -14.01
N VAL A 531 -10.29 12.19 -14.82
CA VAL A 531 -10.72 11.71 -16.14
C VAL A 531 -11.11 10.24 -16.11
N GLY A 532 -10.27 9.43 -15.50
CA GLY A 532 -10.46 7.97 -15.42
C GLY A 532 -11.38 7.53 -14.28
N GLY A 533 -11.57 8.34 -13.24
CA GLY A 533 -12.30 7.95 -12.03
C GLY A 533 -11.60 6.86 -11.20
N ALA A 534 -10.42 6.44 -11.61
CA ALA A 534 -9.60 5.40 -11.02
C ALA A 534 -8.59 5.97 -10.00
N TYR A 535 -7.86 5.11 -9.29
CA TYR A 535 -6.85 5.48 -8.30
C TYR A 535 -5.47 4.99 -8.74
N HIS A 536 -4.48 5.90 -8.81
CA HIS A 536 -3.10 5.59 -9.16
C HIS A 536 -2.33 5.15 -7.90
N LEU A 537 -2.39 3.87 -7.55
CA LEU A 537 -1.74 3.33 -6.36
C LEU A 537 -0.23 3.14 -6.57
N GLY A 538 0.54 3.17 -5.48
CA GLY A 538 1.99 3.14 -5.55
C GLY A 538 2.57 4.34 -6.30
N ASN A 539 1.94 5.53 -6.14
CA ASN A 539 2.31 6.75 -6.86
C ASN A 539 2.34 6.58 -8.39
N GLY A 540 1.47 5.72 -8.93
CA GLY A 540 1.34 5.47 -10.36
C GLY A 540 1.87 4.11 -10.84
N TYR A 541 2.31 3.23 -9.93
CA TYR A 541 2.73 1.88 -10.30
C TYR A 541 1.62 1.08 -10.96
N ARG A 542 0.42 1.00 -10.33
CA ARG A 542 -0.79 0.39 -10.91
C ARG A 542 -2.01 1.27 -10.70
N THR A 543 -2.96 1.19 -11.61
CA THR A 543 -4.24 1.89 -11.50
C THR A 543 -5.32 0.93 -11.05
N TYR A 544 -6.00 1.28 -9.97
CA TYR A 544 -7.15 0.56 -9.43
C TYR A 544 -8.45 1.15 -9.98
N HIS A 545 -9.31 0.30 -10.55
CA HIS A 545 -10.63 0.65 -11.08
C HIS A 545 -11.74 0.20 -10.14
N PRO A 546 -12.39 1.10 -9.40
CA PRO A 546 -13.47 0.73 -8.47
C PRO A 546 -14.66 0.06 -9.14
N VAL A 547 -14.99 0.47 -10.38
CA VAL A 547 -16.12 -0.11 -11.15
C VAL A 547 -15.85 -1.57 -11.52
N LEU A 548 -14.61 -1.87 -11.89
CA LEU A 548 -14.17 -3.23 -12.21
C LEU A 548 -13.74 -4.02 -10.96
N MET A 549 -13.62 -3.36 -9.81
CA MET A 549 -13.17 -3.92 -8.52
C MET A 549 -11.77 -4.59 -8.60
N ARG A 550 -10.89 -4.08 -9.47
CA ARG A 550 -9.60 -4.69 -9.77
C ARG A 550 -8.58 -3.73 -10.36
N PHE A 551 -7.33 -4.18 -10.41
CA PHE A 551 -6.26 -3.44 -11.07
C PHE A 551 -6.34 -3.56 -12.61
N ASN A 552 -5.83 -2.53 -13.30
CA ASN A 552 -5.72 -2.46 -14.75
C ASN A 552 -4.53 -3.25 -15.33
N ALA A 553 -3.56 -3.61 -14.49
CA ALA A 553 -2.34 -4.30 -14.89
C ALA A 553 -2.00 -5.42 -13.90
N PRO A 554 -1.33 -6.51 -14.34
CA PRO A 554 -0.96 -7.59 -13.47
C PRO A 554 0.17 -7.17 -12.52
N ASP A 555 0.11 -7.68 -11.28
CA ASP A 555 1.18 -7.50 -10.31
C ASP A 555 2.43 -8.27 -10.72
N SER A 556 3.57 -7.57 -10.75
CA SER A 556 4.87 -8.20 -11.07
C SER A 556 5.33 -9.21 -10.01
N TRP A 557 4.78 -9.15 -8.77
CA TRP A 557 5.08 -10.10 -7.70
C TRP A 557 4.23 -11.37 -7.75
N SER A 558 3.15 -11.38 -8.51
CA SER A 558 2.31 -12.58 -8.68
C SER A 558 2.91 -13.55 -9.72
N PRO A 559 2.76 -14.86 -9.55
CA PRO A 559 2.17 -15.57 -8.40
C PRO A 559 3.19 -15.94 -7.32
N PHE A 560 4.45 -15.50 -7.41
CA PHE A 560 5.58 -16.01 -6.61
C PHE A 560 5.86 -15.22 -5.34
N GLY A 561 5.34 -14.01 -5.22
CA GLY A 561 5.58 -13.09 -4.11
C GLY A 561 4.29 -12.66 -3.41
N ALA A 562 4.37 -11.50 -2.75
CA ALA A 562 3.29 -10.95 -1.93
C ALA A 562 2.05 -10.48 -2.73
N GLY A 563 2.14 -10.36 -4.06
CA GLY A 563 1.01 -10.05 -4.94
C GLY A 563 -0.07 -11.15 -5.02
N GLY A 564 0.16 -12.29 -4.34
CA GLY A 564 -0.80 -13.40 -4.29
C GLY A 564 -0.93 -14.18 -5.59
N LEU A 565 -1.93 -15.06 -5.67
CA LEU A 565 -2.16 -15.91 -6.85
C LEU A 565 -2.84 -15.19 -8.01
N ASN A 566 -3.71 -14.22 -7.70
CA ASN A 566 -4.42 -13.42 -8.68
C ASN A 566 -3.73 -12.07 -8.89
N PRO A 567 -3.10 -11.83 -10.05
CA PRO A 567 -2.30 -10.62 -10.26
C PRO A 567 -3.13 -9.34 -10.41
N TYR A 568 -4.45 -9.43 -10.54
CA TYR A 568 -5.33 -8.27 -10.70
C TYR A 568 -6.21 -8.00 -9.48
N ALA A 569 -6.23 -8.89 -8.49
CA ALA A 569 -7.10 -8.74 -7.33
C ALA A 569 -6.70 -7.53 -6.48
N TYR A 570 -7.68 -6.72 -6.09
CA TYR A 570 -7.50 -5.64 -5.13
C TYR A 570 -7.68 -6.18 -3.71
N CYS A 571 -6.75 -5.82 -2.82
CA CYS A 571 -6.79 -6.20 -1.40
C CYS A 571 -7.03 -7.69 -1.17
N LEU A 572 -6.54 -8.57 -2.07
CA LEU A 572 -6.77 -10.02 -2.02
C LEU A 572 -8.24 -10.42 -1.91
N GLY A 573 -9.19 -9.56 -2.35
CA GLY A 573 -10.63 -9.78 -2.27
C GLY A 573 -11.30 -9.36 -0.96
N ASP A 574 -10.57 -8.71 -0.05
CA ASP A 574 -11.09 -8.14 1.20
C ASP A 574 -10.77 -6.63 1.29
N PRO A 575 -11.52 -5.75 0.61
CA PRO A 575 -11.29 -4.32 0.60
C PRO A 575 -11.76 -3.60 1.87
N ILE A 576 -12.45 -4.32 2.78
CA ILE A 576 -12.94 -3.77 4.06
C ILE A 576 -11.87 -3.80 5.14
N ASN A 577 -11.02 -4.83 5.15
CA ASN A 577 -10.01 -5.01 6.17
C ASN A 577 -8.59 -4.70 5.67
N HIS A 578 -8.44 -4.43 4.38
CA HIS A 578 -7.16 -4.22 3.74
C HIS A 578 -7.15 -2.98 2.84
N ILE A 579 -5.97 -2.37 2.72
CA ILE A 579 -5.65 -1.33 1.73
C ILE A 579 -4.42 -1.75 0.95
N ASP A 580 -4.23 -1.21 -0.25
CA ASP A 580 -3.02 -1.43 -1.05
C ASP A 580 -2.40 -0.08 -1.48
N PRO A 581 -1.67 0.60 -0.60
CA PRO A 581 -1.08 1.90 -0.93
C PRO A 581 0.11 1.81 -1.87
N THR A 582 0.71 0.62 -2.04
CA THR A 582 1.89 0.39 -2.88
C THR A 582 1.55 -0.08 -4.28
N GLY A 583 0.32 -0.52 -4.50
CA GLY A 583 -0.08 -1.21 -5.70
C GLY A 583 0.47 -2.65 -5.82
N HIS A 584 1.12 -3.21 -4.77
CA HIS A 584 1.67 -4.57 -4.70
C HIS A 584 1.15 -5.37 -3.53
N LEU A 585 0.95 -4.69 -2.39
CA LEU A 585 0.71 -5.33 -1.10
C LEU A 585 -0.63 -4.94 -0.54
N SER A 586 -1.41 -5.95 -0.24
CA SER A 586 -2.56 -5.83 0.63
C SER A 586 -2.06 -5.75 2.09
N LEU A 587 -2.21 -4.57 2.70
CA LEU A 587 -1.86 -4.31 4.09
C LEU A 587 -3.14 -4.39 4.93
N GLY A 588 -3.20 -5.35 5.84
CA GLY A 588 -4.33 -5.50 6.76
C GLY A 588 -4.37 -4.40 7.81
N SER A 589 -5.47 -4.33 8.54
CA SER A 589 -5.77 -3.37 9.62
C SER A 589 -4.77 -3.38 10.80
N ILE A 590 -3.70 -4.17 10.73
CA ILE A 590 -2.53 -4.11 11.63
C ILE A 590 -1.98 -2.67 11.74
N PHE A 591 -2.21 -1.82 10.73
CA PHE A 591 -1.90 -0.39 10.80
C PHE A 591 -2.64 0.36 11.91
N GLY A 592 -3.80 -0.09 12.37
CA GLY A 592 -4.46 0.48 13.54
C GLY A 592 -3.60 0.36 14.82
N ILE A 593 -2.76 -0.67 14.91
CA ILE A 593 -1.87 -0.90 16.07
C ILE A 593 -0.53 -0.19 15.88
N ILE A 594 -0.04 -0.05 14.65
CA ILE A 594 1.30 0.47 14.34
C ILE A 594 1.25 1.90 13.81
N GLY A 595 0.16 2.29 13.13
CA GLY A 595 -0.04 3.65 12.59
C GLY A 595 -0.10 4.76 13.65
N GLY A 596 -0.35 4.41 14.90
CA GLY A 596 -0.44 5.35 16.01
C GLY A 596 0.84 6.16 16.31
N ALA A 597 2.02 5.72 15.84
CA ALA A 597 3.29 6.38 16.13
C ALA A 597 3.98 7.04 14.93
N ILE A 598 3.57 6.74 13.69
CA ILE A 598 4.34 7.09 12.48
C ILE A 598 3.69 8.20 11.64
N GLY A 599 2.44 8.53 11.88
CA GLY A 599 1.61 9.33 10.98
C GLY A 599 1.90 10.83 10.89
N LEU A 600 2.72 11.40 11.77
CA LEU A 600 3.08 12.80 11.67
C LEU A 600 4.47 12.93 11.06
N VAL A 601 4.52 13.16 9.74
CA VAL A 601 5.74 13.57 9.04
C VAL A 601 6.88 12.55 9.10
N ILE A 602 6.66 11.30 8.75
CA ILE A 602 7.76 10.42 8.36
C ILE A 602 7.44 9.82 6.99
N GLY A 603 7.55 10.65 5.96
CA GLY A 603 7.96 10.17 4.67
C GLY A 603 9.45 9.88 4.77
N LEU A 604 9.84 8.70 5.22
CA LEU A 604 11.23 8.32 5.15
C LEU A 604 11.62 8.27 3.68
N ALA A 605 12.57 9.12 3.30
CA ALA A 605 13.21 9.14 1.99
C ALA A 605 13.95 7.82 1.75
N MET A 606 13.22 6.79 1.35
CA MET A 606 13.76 5.52 0.88
C MET A 606 12.90 5.00 -0.27
N ALA A 607 12.59 5.85 -1.21
CA ALA A 607 12.19 5.38 -2.52
C ALA A 607 13.41 5.46 -3.43
N ILE A 608 14.23 4.45 -3.45
CA ILE A 608 14.98 4.16 -4.66
C ILE A 608 14.03 3.37 -5.54
N PRO A 609 13.45 3.98 -6.56
CA PRO A 609 12.62 3.24 -7.49
C PRO A 609 13.55 2.46 -8.40
N THR A 610 13.70 1.23 -8.12
CA THR A 610 14.16 0.30 -9.14
C THR A 610 12.95 0.00 -10.02
N GLY A 611 12.89 0.64 -11.16
CA GLY A 611 11.90 0.31 -12.18
C GLY A 611 11.92 -1.19 -12.41
N GLY A 612 10.79 -1.86 -12.15
CA GLY A 612 10.32 -3.17 -12.61
C GLY A 612 11.26 -4.38 -12.67
N ALA A 613 12.51 -4.29 -12.25
CA ALA A 613 13.52 -5.26 -12.66
C ALA A 613 14.30 -5.97 -11.55
N SER A 614 14.11 -5.66 -10.29
CA SER A 614 14.76 -6.47 -9.27
C SER A 614 13.80 -6.83 -8.12
N LEU A 615 13.36 -8.07 -8.12
CA LEU A 615 12.71 -8.72 -6.96
C LEU A 615 13.53 -8.57 -5.67
N ALA A 616 14.84 -8.36 -5.78
CA ALA A 616 15.72 -8.08 -4.65
C ALA A 616 15.57 -6.63 -4.15
N GLY A 617 15.39 -5.65 -5.03
CA GLY A 617 15.18 -4.24 -4.66
C GLY A 617 13.81 -4.03 -3.99
N ASP A 618 12.77 -4.62 -4.56
CA ASP A 618 11.41 -4.51 -4.02
C ASP A 618 11.28 -5.23 -2.67
N ALA A 619 11.91 -6.40 -2.51
CA ALA A 619 12.01 -7.10 -1.23
C ALA A 619 12.83 -6.29 -0.19
N ALA A 620 13.85 -5.54 -0.62
CA ALA A 620 14.65 -4.70 0.25
C ALA A 620 13.86 -3.46 0.76
N ILE A 621 13.03 -2.86 -0.09
CA ILE A 621 12.14 -1.75 0.30
C ILE A 621 11.12 -2.24 1.32
N LEU A 622 10.51 -3.41 1.07
CA LEU A 622 9.56 -4.00 1.99
C LEU A 622 10.20 -4.36 3.32
N ALA A 623 11.37 -4.99 3.29
CA ALA A 623 12.13 -5.32 4.48
C ALA A 623 12.53 -4.05 5.26
N GLY A 624 12.84 -2.94 4.58
CA GLY A 624 13.08 -1.64 5.19
C GLY A 624 11.86 -1.09 5.92
N ILE A 625 10.71 -1.08 5.27
CA ILE A 625 9.45 -0.62 5.89
C ILE A 625 9.09 -1.47 7.12
N ILE A 626 9.20 -2.79 7.03
CA ILE A 626 8.92 -3.69 8.15
C ILE A 626 9.98 -3.52 9.25
N ALA A 627 11.25 -3.29 8.91
CA ALA A 627 12.32 -3.04 9.86
C ALA A 627 12.08 -1.77 10.66
N ASP A 628 11.68 -0.68 10.01
CA ASP A 628 11.36 0.58 10.66
C ASP A 628 10.17 0.43 11.61
N VAL A 629 9.13 -0.25 11.16
CA VAL A 629 7.94 -0.55 11.96
C VAL A 629 8.28 -1.40 13.20
N THR A 630 9.07 -2.45 13.03
CA THR A 630 9.46 -3.33 14.15
C THR A 630 10.45 -2.65 15.09
N GLY A 631 11.32 -1.77 14.59
CA GLY A 631 12.22 -0.95 15.38
C GLY A 631 11.48 0.04 16.28
N ILE A 632 10.44 0.67 15.77
CA ILE A 632 9.58 1.59 16.54
C ILE A 632 8.76 0.82 17.58
N ALA A 633 8.20 -0.32 17.22
CA ALA A 633 7.49 -1.18 18.16
C ALA A 633 8.43 -1.70 19.26
N SER A 634 9.71 -1.98 18.94
CA SER A 634 10.75 -2.32 19.91
C SER A 634 10.96 -1.18 20.92
N ALA A 635 11.15 0.05 20.44
CA ALA A 635 11.35 1.21 21.30
C ALA A 635 10.11 1.53 22.17
N ALA A 636 8.91 1.34 21.62
CA ALA A 636 7.67 1.56 22.35
C ALA A 636 7.39 0.52 23.45
N THR A 637 7.99 -0.67 23.35
CA THR A 637 7.79 -1.77 24.32
C THR A 637 8.95 -1.94 25.30
N GLU A 638 10.03 -1.16 25.18
CA GLU A 638 11.25 -1.32 25.97
C GLU A 638 11.00 -1.23 27.46
N ASP A 639 10.19 -0.27 27.90
CA ASP A 639 9.86 -0.06 29.31
C ASP A 639 8.78 -1.01 29.83
N SER A 640 7.84 -1.43 28.97
CA SER A 640 6.69 -2.24 29.38
C SER A 640 6.94 -3.76 29.26
N ASN A 641 7.75 -4.18 28.29
CA ASN A 641 8.08 -5.59 28.07
C ASN A 641 9.44 -5.76 27.39
N PRO A 642 10.55 -5.75 28.13
CA PRO A 642 11.92 -5.80 27.58
C PRO A 642 12.20 -7.03 26.69
N ARG A 643 11.50 -8.15 26.91
CA ARG A 643 11.68 -9.35 26.08
C ARG A 643 11.03 -9.20 24.69
N VAL A 644 9.82 -8.62 24.64
CA VAL A 644 9.14 -8.32 23.38
C VAL A 644 9.91 -7.25 22.61
N SER A 645 10.40 -6.21 23.32
CA SER A 645 11.26 -5.19 22.76
C SER A 645 12.53 -5.80 22.13
N ALA A 646 13.24 -6.66 22.83
CA ALA A 646 14.42 -7.33 22.31
C ALA A 646 14.10 -8.17 21.06
N ILE A 647 13.01 -8.95 21.04
CA ILE A 647 12.61 -9.73 19.87
C ILE A 647 12.28 -8.83 18.68
N LEU A 648 11.52 -7.76 18.88
CA LEU A 648 11.17 -6.80 17.84
C LEU A 648 12.42 -6.04 17.32
N GLY A 649 13.34 -5.69 18.20
CA GLY A 649 14.62 -5.09 17.84
C GLY A 649 15.47 -6.01 16.98
N TRP A 650 15.54 -7.30 17.28
CA TRP A 650 16.25 -8.30 16.48
C TRP A 650 15.59 -8.53 15.11
N VAL A 651 14.26 -8.54 15.03
CA VAL A 651 13.51 -8.61 13.77
C VAL A 651 13.78 -7.38 12.92
N SER A 652 13.76 -6.18 13.54
CA SER A 652 14.09 -4.92 12.87
C SER A 652 15.51 -4.94 12.29
N LEU A 653 16.49 -5.38 13.07
CA LEU A 653 17.91 -5.44 12.66
C LEU A 653 18.12 -6.46 11.54
N GLY A 654 17.44 -7.61 11.59
CA GLY A 654 17.47 -8.65 10.55
C GLY A 654 16.87 -8.18 9.23
N LEU A 655 15.73 -7.50 9.29
CA LEU A 655 15.03 -6.97 8.12
C LEU A 655 15.72 -5.73 7.54
N GLY A 656 16.27 -4.85 8.39
CA GLY A 656 17.08 -3.70 7.98
C GLY A 656 18.37 -4.13 7.27
N ALA A 657 19.02 -5.21 7.71
CA ALA A 657 20.19 -5.77 7.03
C ALA A 657 19.84 -6.33 5.63
N LEU A 658 18.63 -6.87 5.44
CA LEU A 658 18.13 -7.30 4.13
C LEU A 658 17.83 -6.10 3.21
N SER A 659 17.40 -4.97 3.76
CA SER A 659 17.12 -3.75 2.99
C SER A 659 18.36 -3.04 2.47
N LEU A 660 19.51 -3.17 3.18
CA LEU A 660 20.79 -2.50 2.83
C LEU A 660 21.58 -3.20 1.71
N GLY A 661 21.04 -4.27 1.12
CA GLY A 661 21.65 -5.01 0.02
C GLY A 661 22.81 -5.92 0.45
N THR A 662 23.05 -6.95 -0.34
CA THR A 662 23.95 -8.07 -0.08
C THR A 662 25.45 -7.72 0.05
N SER A 663 25.86 -6.50 -0.22
CA SER A 663 27.27 -6.06 -0.14
C SER A 663 27.83 -5.92 1.28
N VAL A 664 26.97 -5.83 2.30
CA VAL A 664 27.38 -5.68 3.72
C VAL A 664 27.48 -7.04 4.44
N ILE A 665 26.98 -8.13 3.84
CA ILE A 665 26.92 -9.46 4.46
C ILE A 665 28.31 -10.02 4.83
N GLY A 666 29.36 -9.67 4.10
CA GLY A 666 30.73 -10.11 4.41
C GLY A 666 31.31 -9.57 5.71
N GLY A 667 30.88 -8.38 6.16
CA GLY A 667 31.28 -7.76 7.43
C GLY A 667 30.40 -8.18 8.60
N LEU A 668 29.10 -8.24 8.37
CA LEU A 668 28.09 -8.62 9.37
C LEU A 668 28.18 -10.08 9.79
N SER A 669 28.55 -11.01 8.85
CA SER A 669 28.71 -12.43 9.18
C SER A 669 29.80 -12.69 10.24
N ARG A 670 30.83 -11.88 10.33
CA ARG A 670 31.86 -11.95 11.37
C ARG A 670 31.36 -11.38 12.70
N SER A 671 30.60 -10.31 12.67
CA SER A 671 29.99 -9.72 13.88
C SER A 671 28.85 -10.58 14.40
N MET A 672 28.01 -11.16 13.53
CA MET A 672 26.95 -12.09 13.91
C MET A 672 27.51 -13.41 14.46
N ARG A 673 28.62 -13.95 13.95
CA ARG A 673 29.28 -15.10 14.56
C ARG A 673 29.79 -14.81 15.96
N ARG A 674 30.31 -13.62 16.23
CA ARG A 674 30.73 -13.21 17.58
C ARG A 674 29.54 -13.01 18.52
N LEU A 675 28.43 -12.45 18.03
CA LEU A 675 27.21 -12.26 18.79
C LEU A 675 26.46 -13.60 19.00
N GLY A 676 26.46 -14.51 18.00
CA GLY A 676 25.91 -15.84 18.13
C GLY A 676 26.69 -16.71 19.14
N GLN A 677 27.99 -16.51 19.26
CA GLN A 677 28.79 -17.15 20.33
C GLN A 677 28.46 -16.57 21.73
N GLN A 678 28.24 -15.25 21.84
CA GLN A 678 27.79 -14.66 23.11
C GLN A 678 26.36 -15.06 23.49
N SER A 679 25.44 -15.26 22.52
CA SER A 679 24.10 -15.77 22.80
C SER A 679 24.08 -17.25 23.12
N GLY A 680 25.03 -18.03 22.61
CA GLY A 680 25.26 -19.44 22.99
C GLY A 680 25.71 -19.57 24.44
N GLU A 681 26.63 -18.75 24.89
CA GLU A 681 27.06 -18.70 26.29
C GLU A 681 25.94 -18.22 27.23
N PHE A 682 25.06 -17.33 26.77
CA PHE A 682 23.87 -16.90 27.52
C PHE A 682 22.82 -18.01 27.62
N SER A 683 22.66 -18.83 26.58
CA SER A 683 21.74 -19.99 26.58
C SER A 683 22.24 -21.10 27.50
N GLU A 684 23.53 -21.39 27.55
CA GLU A 684 24.11 -22.36 28.48
C GLU A 684 24.05 -21.89 29.95
N ALA A 685 24.26 -20.58 30.20
CA ALA A 685 24.12 -20.02 31.54
C ALA A 685 22.68 -20.02 32.05
N PHE A 686 21.68 -19.98 31.17
CA PHE A 686 20.25 -20.11 31.55
C PHE A 686 19.78 -21.56 31.65
N GLY A 687 20.32 -22.46 30.84
CA GLY A 687 19.99 -23.90 30.89
C GLY A 687 20.45 -24.59 32.20
N SER A 688 21.53 -24.12 32.83
CA SER A 688 22.07 -24.69 34.05
C SER A 688 21.35 -24.26 35.34
N ARG A 689 20.48 -23.28 35.32
CA ARG A 689 19.72 -22.80 36.48
C ARG A 689 18.32 -23.43 36.64
N PHE A 690 17.82 -24.21 35.68
CA PHE A 690 16.51 -24.81 35.71
C PHE A 690 16.47 -26.34 35.86
N SER A 691 17.60 -27.01 36.14
CA SER A 691 17.68 -28.45 36.27
C SER A 691 17.72 -28.95 37.72
N SER A 692 17.38 -28.15 38.73
CA SER A 692 17.28 -28.61 40.11
C SER A 692 16.01 -28.10 40.79
N GLY A 693 14.91 -28.84 40.65
CA GLY A 693 13.68 -28.60 41.39
C GLY A 693 12.57 -29.55 40.94
N GLY A 694 12.49 -30.72 41.57
CA GLY A 694 11.45 -31.71 41.34
C GLY A 694 10.04 -31.24 41.77
N PRO A 695 8.98 -31.98 41.42
CA PRO A 695 7.61 -31.52 41.44
C PRO A 695 7.05 -31.42 42.86
N ARG A 696 6.54 -30.29 43.27
CA ARG A 696 5.59 -30.17 44.38
C ARG A 696 4.20 -29.94 43.83
N GLN A 697 3.35 -30.96 44.06
CA GLN A 697 1.90 -30.81 44.00
C GLN A 697 1.45 -29.72 44.97
N MET A 698 0.57 -28.84 44.51
CA MET A 698 -0.39 -28.15 45.35
C MET A 698 -1.72 -28.05 44.63
N ASN A 699 -2.73 -28.66 45.27
CA ASN A 699 -4.14 -28.46 45.06
C ASN A 699 -4.53 -27.02 45.38
N LEU A 700 -5.25 -26.38 44.50
CA LEU A 700 -6.56 -25.72 44.64
C LEU A 700 -6.87 -24.96 43.36
#